data_ea3f193a111cc3723640932c39b6f687
#
_entry.id   ea3f193a111cc3723640932c39b6f687
#
_cell.length_a   1.000
_cell.length_b   1.000
_cell.length_c   1.000
_cell.angle_alpha   90.00
_cell.angle_beta   90.00
_cell.angle_gamma   90.00
#
_symmetry.space_group_name_H-M   'P 1'
#
loop_
_entity.id
_entity.type
_entity.pdbx_description
1 polymer ?
#
loop_
_entity_poly.entity_id
_entity_poly.type
_entity_poly.pdbx_seq_one_letter_code
_entity_poly.pdbx_strand_id
1 'polypeptide(L)'
;MIARYHSSNSSTVWGSGGAWCRVFSGLAGLFWLVAAHGAETNAIHEIAIRPIEATDAAKVSYYRDIKPLLANHCVECHGVTEPEGEYQVGTVAELLKSGKKHGAAVIPGKPDESPVVRYIRGELKPQMPKGNPPMSVEGLHLLRQWIAAGAKDDTSEALTLAKNEKAAWEQFDPHQHKTIAKARLTPAEMDALLNDEADAERRFLARRAWRLTQLPAAPIAPPVKGPVFNAVDKFITAKWEANGMAQTPELCSDEAFVRRAFLDIIGVVPPALEAHQFLNDNRPDRRARLIDALLARSEDYADHWATFWEDIIASSDTNIRGGMLTRGNYRQWILNSLQRNKPYDLMVAELIDSTLPGARKVAEQRSFDDTFKVAYVRNDTPVVTMETAANVGQVFMGTSMKCATCHSHFENPEWPQARFIAFASIFAERDMELVRCEKRTGTFVAPAFPFEIPAAPKQMPVALEERMRRTAQLVTDPLNPRMAQTFVNRLWKRFVGLGLVEPVDEFRSDRQASHPELLAWLAQEFMRSGYDIKHVLRLVMNSRTYQLAYNKGLADAFDPNQSEAPRYFRSPQLRRLSAEQLLDSLQVVGTQKINSARRLMYRREATVLSQVLGRPAARSEVITDRSEEMATIQFLEMLNGPEYQAHIYRAPLLDLLSAENNAKVAVESLYLAALNRPPSAAESQPLSLWLQPALQQTAGTKLPMDELVLFDDEVPSIFTTLNATNYAPWSWGSKGEQPVFAGKLSIRTNNKDKGKVQWQGVEFPSDLVTVNMNESAFLMVYVDPKNPPTSLWLRIQQGDVDHQVVWTSVPVTKPADPLLIMVYGGELPPAGGWVKLEIPFTKLQLLNGPIRTLSFGSLGGTAYWDKLGLVRSGRSPRVQPLGDILWALETGPEFQFIR
;
A
#
# COMPACT_ATOMS: atom_id res chain seq x y z
N MET A 1 44.05 15.48 -18.54
CA MET A 1 44.86 16.49 -17.83
C MET A 1 44.63 16.33 -16.33
N ILE A 2 45.65 15.88 -15.65
CA ILE A 2 45.66 15.50 -14.23
C ILE A 2 46.02 16.77 -13.44
N ALA A 3 45.32 17.06 -12.39
CA ALA A 3 45.85 17.89 -11.30
C ALA A 3 45.35 17.35 -9.93
N ARG A 4 46.33 16.77 -9.23
CA ARG A 4 46.28 16.40 -7.82
C ARG A 4 46.25 17.66 -6.97
N TYR A 5 45.59 17.55 -5.78
CA TYR A 5 46.05 18.30 -4.62
C TYR A 5 46.01 17.41 -3.35
N HIS A 6 47.13 17.55 -2.60
CA HIS A 6 47.57 16.73 -1.50
C HIS A 6 46.93 17.12 -0.17
N SER A 7 46.87 16.14 0.66
CA SER A 7 46.69 16.12 2.12
C SER A 7 47.64 17.03 2.90
N SER A 8 47.23 17.51 4.05
CA SER A 8 48.10 17.67 5.19
C SER A 8 47.37 17.45 6.51
N ASN A 9 47.84 16.43 7.22
CA ASN A 9 47.61 16.15 8.64
C ASN A 9 48.19 17.28 9.53
N SER A 10 47.54 17.57 10.65
CA SER A 10 48.28 17.80 11.91
C SER A 10 47.43 17.46 13.11
N SER A 11 47.89 16.46 13.78
CA SER A 11 47.60 16.04 15.14
C SER A 11 48.10 17.08 16.16
N THR A 12 47.35 17.31 17.23
CA THR A 12 47.95 17.54 18.55
C THR A 12 47.05 17.07 19.70
N VAL A 13 47.63 16.32 20.57
CA VAL A 13 47.20 15.67 21.78
C VAL A 13 47.40 16.64 22.97
N TRP A 14 46.79 16.36 24.09
CA TRP A 14 46.92 16.76 25.50
C TRP A 14 45.62 17.34 26.05
N GLY A 15 45.03 16.95 27.16
CA GLY A 15 45.46 16.10 28.27
C GLY A 15 44.60 16.48 29.50
N SER A 16 44.16 15.47 30.16
CA SER A 16 43.82 15.30 31.59
C SER A 16 43.54 16.49 32.50
N GLY A 17 42.54 16.33 33.34
CA GLY A 17 42.52 16.99 34.65
C GLY A 17 41.11 17.17 35.21
N GLY A 18 40.81 16.35 36.18
CA GLY A 18 39.63 16.27 36.97
C GLY A 18 39.46 17.36 38.00
N ALA A 19 38.28 17.45 38.52
CA ALA A 19 38.01 17.81 39.91
C ALA A 19 36.57 17.55 40.29
N TRP A 20 36.39 16.77 41.27
CA TRP A 20 35.18 16.65 42.08
C TRP A 20 34.92 17.95 42.83
N CYS A 21 33.68 18.42 42.87
CA CYS A 21 33.17 19.09 44.06
C CYS A 21 31.65 19.01 44.17
N ARG A 22 31.20 18.56 45.27
CA ARG A 22 29.85 18.49 45.80
C ARG A 22 29.19 19.87 45.83
N VAL A 23 27.86 19.90 45.67
CA VAL A 23 27.00 20.63 46.64
C VAL A 23 25.64 19.97 46.70
N PHE A 24 25.32 19.45 47.86
CA PHE A 24 23.98 19.18 48.35
C PHE A 24 23.31 20.53 48.72
N SER A 25 22.16 20.81 48.21
CA SER A 25 21.02 21.51 48.87
C SER A 25 19.95 21.83 47.86
N GLY A 26 18.74 21.35 48.08
CA GLY A 26 17.55 21.71 47.25
C GLY A 26 16.46 20.65 47.19
N LEU A 27 16.36 19.80 48.20
CA LEU A 27 15.25 18.84 48.39
C LEU A 27 14.18 19.47 49.30
N ALA A 28 13.47 20.49 48.82
CA ALA A 28 12.26 21.00 49.49
C ALA A 28 11.24 21.65 48.53
N GLY A 29 11.41 21.53 47.21
CA GLY A 29 10.53 22.16 46.20
C GLY A 29 9.75 21.20 45.31
N LEU A 30 9.94 19.86 45.45
CA LEU A 30 9.40 18.88 44.49
C LEU A 30 8.17 18.10 45.02
N PHE A 31 7.58 18.47 46.13
CA PHE A 31 6.40 17.77 46.66
C PHE A 31 5.06 18.45 46.42
N TRP A 32 5.04 19.58 45.70
CA TRP A 32 3.77 20.30 45.37
C TRP A 32 3.40 20.27 43.88
N LEU A 33 4.12 19.57 43.02
CA LEU A 33 3.80 19.45 41.58
C LEU A 33 3.30 18.06 41.15
N VAL A 34 3.19 17.12 42.07
CA VAL A 34 2.65 15.76 41.76
C VAL A 34 1.15 15.64 42.11
N ALA A 35 0.56 16.67 42.75
CA ALA A 35 -0.86 16.66 43.08
C ALA A 35 -1.78 17.29 42.00
N ALA A 36 -1.24 17.79 40.88
CA ALA A 36 -2.03 18.41 39.82
C ALA A 36 -2.22 17.51 38.58
N HIS A 37 -1.65 16.32 38.56
CA HIS A 37 -1.81 15.34 37.44
C HIS A 37 -2.81 14.21 37.76
N GLY A 38 -3.52 14.32 38.88
CA GLY A 38 -4.58 13.37 39.29
C GLY A 38 -6.00 13.74 38.86
N ALA A 39 -6.19 14.88 38.19
CA ALA A 39 -7.53 15.39 37.88
C ALA A 39 -8.00 15.15 36.43
N GLU A 40 -7.12 14.71 35.51
CA GLU A 40 -7.51 14.46 34.12
C GLU A 40 -8.14 13.07 33.85
N THR A 41 -8.07 12.16 34.81
CA THR A 41 -8.70 10.81 34.65
C THR A 41 -10.20 10.80 34.95
N ASN A 42 -10.76 11.87 35.49
CA ASN A 42 -12.23 11.95 35.82
C ASN A 42 -13.07 12.60 34.71
N ALA A 43 -12.47 13.27 33.71
CA ALA A 43 -13.21 13.90 32.63
C ALA A 43 -13.86 12.89 31.66
N ILE A 44 -13.36 11.65 31.59
CA ILE A 44 -13.91 10.59 30.71
C ILE A 44 -15.22 10.01 31.27
N HIS A 45 -15.48 10.15 32.56
CA HIS A 45 -16.69 9.62 33.18
C HIS A 45 -17.95 10.46 32.89
N GLU A 46 -17.83 11.76 32.68
CA GLU A 46 -19.00 12.64 32.46
C GLU A 46 -19.42 12.78 30.98
N ILE A 47 -18.53 12.52 30.04
CA ILE A 47 -18.81 12.70 28.59
C ILE A 47 -19.55 11.50 27.97
N ALA A 48 -19.64 10.38 28.69
CA ALA A 48 -20.09 9.10 28.12
C ALA A 48 -21.61 8.86 28.12
N ILE A 49 -22.43 9.81 28.54
CA ILE A 49 -23.88 9.59 28.67
C ILE A 49 -24.65 10.58 27.79
N ARG A 50 -24.53 10.46 26.48
CA ARG A 50 -25.58 11.02 25.61
C ARG A 50 -26.78 10.06 25.63
N PRO A 51 -28.01 10.56 25.80
CA PRO A 51 -29.21 9.75 25.64
C PRO A 51 -29.26 9.13 24.26
N ILE A 52 -29.65 7.88 24.14
CA ILE A 52 -29.84 7.22 22.85
C ILE A 52 -31.27 7.52 22.40
N GLU A 53 -31.42 8.24 21.31
CA GLU A 53 -32.72 8.43 20.68
C GLU A 53 -33.07 7.19 19.84
N ALA A 54 -34.32 6.71 19.98
CA ALA A 54 -34.80 5.47 19.34
C ALA A 54 -34.72 5.53 17.78
N THR A 55 -34.79 6.73 17.18
CA THR A 55 -34.69 6.98 15.75
C THR A 55 -33.28 6.81 15.21
N ASP A 56 -32.26 7.02 16.02
CA ASP A 56 -30.87 6.90 15.60
C ASP A 56 -30.33 5.48 15.80
N ALA A 57 -30.83 4.77 16.80
CA ALA A 57 -30.44 3.38 17.05
C ALA A 57 -30.78 2.43 15.90
N ALA A 58 -31.88 2.68 15.17
CA ALA A 58 -32.32 1.83 14.05
C ALA A 58 -31.46 1.97 12.79
N LYS A 59 -30.56 2.94 12.72
CA LYS A 59 -29.72 3.23 11.55
C LYS A 59 -28.33 2.60 11.60
N VAL A 60 -27.91 2.02 12.72
CA VAL A 60 -26.56 1.48 12.94
C VAL A 60 -26.47 0.04 12.46
N SER A 61 -25.61 -0.21 11.47
CA SER A 61 -25.34 -1.52 10.87
C SER A 61 -24.19 -2.23 11.60
N TYR A 62 -24.35 -3.50 11.94
CA TYR A 62 -23.24 -4.28 12.46
C TYR A 62 -22.10 -4.38 11.43
N TYR A 63 -22.43 -4.77 10.22
CA TYR A 63 -21.42 -5.02 9.18
C TYR A 63 -20.67 -3.75 8.77
N ARG A 64 -21.39 -2.64 8.62
CA ARG A 64 -20.82 -1.37 8.15
C ARG A 64 -20.14 -0.57 9.25
N ASP A 65 -20.78 -0.49 10.43
CA ASP A 65 -20.40 0.48 11.46
C ASP A 65 -19.70 -0.17 12.67
N ILE A 66 -20.15 -1.35 13.12
CA ILE A 66 -19.68 -1.98 14.36
C ILE A 66 -18.53 -2.96 14.12
N LYS A 67 -18.61 -3.78 13.09
CA LYS A 67 -17.57 -4.78 12.77
C LYS A 67 -16.19 -4.14 12.54
N PRO A 68 -16.06 -3.03 11.76
CA PRO A 68 -14.78 -2.33 11.64
C PRO A 68 -14.29 -1.74 12.96
N LEU A 69 -15.21 -1.21 13.79
CA LEU A 69 -14.88 -0.66 15.08
C LEU A 69 -14.27 -1.71 16.01
N LEU A 70 -14.89 -2.90 16.07
CA LEU A 70 -14.39 -4.02 16.87
C LEU A 70 -13.08 -4.58 16.31
N ALA A 71 -12.94 -4.65 14.99
CA ALA A 71 -11.72 -5.09 14.33
C ALA A 71 -10.52 -4.20 14.69
N ASN A 72 -10.74 -2.89 14.77
CA ASN A 72 -9.66 -1.94 15.05
C ASN A 72 -9.26 -1.87 16.53
N HIS A 73 -10.17 -2.15 17.47
CA HIS A 73 -9.92 -1.93 18.88
C HIS A 73 -9.89 -3.19 19.75
N CYS A 74 -10.45 -4.30 19.26
CA CYS A 74 -10.73 -5.46 20.12
C CYS A 74 -10.19 -6.79 19.58
N VAL A 75 -10.18 -6.99 18.25
CA VAL A 75 -9.87 -8.29 17.62
C VAL A 75 -8.41 -8.71 17.84
N GLU A 76 -7.49 -7.77 18.03
CA GLU A 76 -6.08 -8.06 18.28
C GLU A 76 -5.87 -8.92 19.55
N CYS A 77 -6.67 -8.67 20.60
CA CYS A 77 -6.61 -9.40 21.87
C CYS A 77 -7.77 -10.39 22.06
N HIS A 78 -8.89 -10.15 21.38
CA HIS A 78 -10.13 -10.92 21.53
C HIS A 78 -10.55 -11.60 20.20
N GLY A 79 -9.58 -11.91 19.35
CA GLY A 79 -9.79 -12.66 18.12
C GLY A 79 -9.99 -14.17 18.34
N VAL A 80 -10.04 -14.90 17.21
CA VAL A 80 -10.48 -16.30 17.21
C VAL A 80 -9.42 -17.25 17.78
N THR A 81 -8.13 -16.91 17.72
CA THR A 81 -7.04 -17.86 18.00
C THR A 81 -6.75 -18.05 19.48
N GLU A 82 -6.85 -17.03 20.31
CA GLU A 82 -6.71 -17.12 21.78
C GLU A 82 -7.34 -15.88 22.45
N PRO A 83 -8.67 -15.85 22.63
CA PRO A 83 -9.33 -14.66 23.17
C PRO A 83 -9.01 -14.48 24.66
N GLU A 84 -8.40 -13.35 25.02
CA GLU A 84 -8.17 -13.00 26.41
C GLU A 84 -9.52 -12.99 27.20
N GLY A 85 -9.58 -13.70 28.30
CA GLY A 85 -10.78 -13.80 29.12
C GLY A 85 -11.93 -14.62 28.52
N GLU A 86 -11.68 -15.41 27.48
CA GLU A 86 -12.66 -16.22 26.75
C GLU A 86 -13.75 -15.39 26.03
N TYR A 87 -13.51 -14.08 25.80
CA TYR A 87 -14.36 -13.24 24.97
C TYR A 87 -13.85 -13.21 23.52
N GLN A 88 -14.71 -13.57 22.59
CA GLN A 88 -14.47 -13.39 21.16
C GLN A 88 -15.38 -12.29 20.63
N VAL A 89 -14.83 -11.43 19.77
CA VAL A 89 -15.56 -10.25 19.28
C VAL A 89 -15.62 -10.18 17.74
N GLY A 90 -15.24 -11.24 17.04
CA GLY A 90 -15.19 -11.27 15.57
C GLY A 90 -16.55 -11.32 14.89
N THR A 91 -17.57 -11.87 15.56
CA THR A 91 -18.94 -12.00 15.04
C THR A 91 -19.98 -11.65 16.09
N VAL A 92 -21.19 -11.32 15.65
CA VAL A 92 -22.32 -11.07 16.58
C VAL A 92 -22.59 -12.29 17.44
N ALA A 93 -22.54 -13.48 16.86
CA ALA A 93 -22.76 -14.74 17.60
C ALA A 93 -21.73 -14.92 18.72
N GLU A 94 -20.48 -14.51 18.52
CA GLU A 94 -19.44 -14.57 19.54
C GLU A 94 -19.64 -13.52 20.63
N LEU A 95 -20.04 -12.30 20.27
CA LEU A 95 -20.36 -11.23 21.22
C LEU A 95 -21.53 -11.59 22.16
N LEU A 96 -22.45 -12.42 21.69
CA LEU A 96 -23.61 -12.90 22.44
C LEU A 96 -23.31 -14.17 23.25
N LYS A 97 -22.12 -14.79 23.10
CA LYS A 97 -21.70 -15.92 23.92
C LYS A 97 -21.31 -15.50 25.33
N SER A 98 -21.44 -16.43 26.26
CA SER A 98 -20.97 -16.23 27.62
C SER A 98 -19.44 -16.24 27.71
N GLY A 99 -18.87 -15.22 28.31
CA GLY A 99 -17.47 -15.19 28.71
C GLY A 99 -17.31 -15.72 30.15
N LYS A 100 -16.06 -15.96 30.55
CA LYS A 100 -15.69 -16.61 31.81
C LYS A 100 -16.13 -15.87 33.07
N LYS A 101 -16.07 -14.55 33.05
CA LYS A 101 -16.19 -13.74 34.30
C LYS A 101 -17.48 -12.96 34.45
N HIS A 102 -18.04 -12.44 33.38
CA HIS A 102 -19.20 -11.52 33.42
C HIS A 102 -20.34 -11.89 32.47
N GLY A 103 -20.36 -13.11 31.94
CA GLY A 103 -21.36 -13.55 30.96
C GLY A 103 -21.09 -12.98 29.54
N ALA A 104 -22.16 -12.87 28.75
CA ALA A 104 -22.07 -12.39 27.38
C ALA A 104 -21.44 -11.00 27.26
N ALA A 105 -20.57 -10.78 26.25
CA ALA A 105 -19.94 -9.48 26.03
C ALA A 105 -20.98 -8.39 25.74
N VAL A 106 -22.05 -8.75 25.04
CA VAL A 106 -23.15 -7.87 24.64
C VAL A 106 -24.48 -8.43 25.17
N ILE A 107 -25.25 -7.58 25.76
CA ILE A 107 -26.64 -7.89 26.21
C ILE A 107 -27.59 -7.07 25.32
N PRO A 108 -28.29 -7.70 24.35
CA PRO A 108 -29.16 -6.99 23.43
C PRO A 108 -30.21 -6.12 24.14
N GLY A 109 -30.37 -4.89 23.67
CA GLY A 109 -31.27 -3.90 24.27
C GLY A 109 -30.78 -3.22 25.55
N LYS A 110 -29.60 -3.64 26.08
CA LYS A 110 -29.08 -3.14 27.36
C LYS A 110 -27.62 -2.69 27.23
N PRO A 111 -27.36 -1.56 26.56
CA PRO A 111 -25.99 -1.10 26.28
C PRO A 111 -25.17 -0.86 27.56
N ASP A 112 -25.76 -0.22 28.58
CA ASP A 112 -25.01 0.16 29.78
C ASP A 112 -24.81 -1.02 30.76
N GLU A 113 -25.57 -2.12 30.60
CA GLU A 113 -25.36 -3.37 31.35
C GLU A 113 -24.36 -4.30 30.62
N SER A 114 -24.09 -4.08 29.33
CA SER A 114 -23.21 -4.93 28.50
C SER A 114 -21.76 -4.85 28.98
N PRO A 115 -21.13 -5.99 29.30
CA PRO A 115 -19.75 -6.03 29.79
C PRO A 115 -18.76 -5.31 28.87
N VAL A 116 -18.90 -5.40 27.56
CA VAL A 116 -18.02 -4.71 26.58
C VAL A 116 -18.03 -3.20 26.80
N VAL A 117 -19.20 -2.59 26.97
CA VAL A 117 -19.37 -1.15 27.23
C VAL A 117 -18.76 -0.77 28.57
N ARG A 118 -19.02 -1.56 29.60
CA ARG A 118 -18.53 -1.32 30.95
C ARG A 118 -17.03 -1.44 31.09
N TYR A 119 -16.39 -2.36 30.30
CA TYR A 119 -14.94 -2.45 30.23
C TYR A 119 -14.33 -1.23 29.52
N ILE A 120 -14.94 -0.77 28.41
CA ILE A 120 -14.47 0.42 27.67
C ILE A 120 -14.57 1.66 28.57
N ARG A 121 -15.65 1.80 29.34
CA ARG A 121 -15.87 2.90 30.30
C ARG A 121 -14.99 2.80 31.55
N GLY A 122 -14.26 1.69 31.75
CA GLY A 122 -13.43 1.47 32.95
C GLY A 122 -14.16 1.11 34.20
N GLU A 123 -15.48 0.84 34.15
CA GLU A 123 -16.29 0.35 35.25
C GLU A 123 -15.90 -1.08 35.67
N LEU A 124 -15.44 -1.87 34.69
CA LEU A 124 -14.82 -3.17 34.89
C LEU A 124 -13.32 -3.09 34.66
N LYS A 125 -12.56 -3.88 35.42
CA LYS A 125 -11.07 -3.88 35.28
C LYS A 125 -10.56 -5.20 34.69
N PRO A 126 -9.53 -5.15 33.86
CA PRO A 126 -8.81 -3.95 33.36
C PRO A 126 -9.66 -3.15 32.38
N GLN A 127 -9.45 -1.82 32.33
CA GLN A 127 -10.12 -1.01 31.31
C GLN A 127 -9.65 -1.41 29.91
N MET A 128 -10.58 -1.46 28.96
CA MET A 128 -10.32 -1.84 27.57
C MET A 128 -10.44 -0.62 26.62
N PRO A 129 -9.68 -0.60 25.53
CA PRO A 129 -8.60 -1.49 25.15
C PRO A 129 -7.38 -1.35 26.07
N LYS A 130 -6.78 -2.47 26.48
CA LYS A 130 -5.60 -2.44 27.35
C LYS A 130 -4.32 -2.18 26.52
N GLY A 131 -3.61 -1.11 26.86
CA GLY A 131 -2.34 -0.77 26.16
C GLY A 131 -2.51 -0.06 24.82
N ASN A 132 -3.73 0.11 24.32
CA ASN A 132 -4.09 0.86 23.12
C ASN A 132 -4.86 2.14 23.48
N PRO A 133 -4.92 3.14 22.59
CA PRO A 133 -5.74 4.32 22.81
C PRO A 133 -7.19 3.95 23.11
N PRO A 134 -7.85 4.66 24.01
CA PRO A 134 -9.27 4.42 24.30
C PRO A 134 -10.13 4.61 23.05
N MET A 135 -11.23 3.86 22.97
CA MET A 135 -12.23 4.04 21.92
C MET A 135 -12.78 5.47 21.96
N SER A 136 -13.03 6.08 20.79
CA SER A 136 -13.62 7.42 20.73
C SER A 136 -15.02 7.46 21.35
N VAL A 137 -15.44 8.65 21.77
CA VAL A 137 -16.79 8.87 22.32
C VAL A 137 -17.86 8.50 21.30
N GLU A 138 -17.62 8.81 20.03
CA GLU A 138 -18.50 8.49 18.90
C GLU A 138 -18.54 6.97 18.65
N GLY A 139 -17.39 6.30 18.66
CA GLY A 139 -17.32 4.85 18.52
C GLY A 139 -18.06 4.12 19.63
N LEU A 140 -17.90 4.57 20.89
CA LEU A 140 -18.64 4.05 22.02
C LEU A 140 -20.14 4.34 21.89
N HIS A 141 -20.51 5.51 21.38
CA HIS A 141 -21.91 5.88 21.15
C HIS A 141 -22.55 4.98 20.08
N LEU A 142 -21.89 4.76 18.95
CA LEU A 142 -22.33 3.83 17.90
C LEU A 142 -22.52 2.40 18.43
N LEU A 143 -21.55 1.90 19.21
CA LEU A 143 -21.65 0.58 19.83
C LEU A 143 -22.88 0.49 20.77
N ARG A 144 -23.11 1.51 21.59
CA ARG A 144 -24.27 1.59 22.48
C ARG A 144 -25.58 1.66 21.69
N GLN A 145 -25.65 2.42 20.62
CA GLN A 145 -26.83 2.51 19.75
C GLN A 145 -27.16 1.16 19.12
N TRP A 146 -26.17 0.46 18.57
CA TRP A 146 -26.35 -0.87 18.00
C TRP A 146 -26.85 -1.88 19.05
N ILE A 147 -26.28 -1.88 20.26
CA ILE A 147 -26.74 -2.74 21.35
C ILE A 147 -28.15 -2.40 21.73
N ALA A 148 -28.52 -1.10 21.87
CA ALA A 148 -29.86 -0.64 22.18
C ALA A 148 -30.87 -1.07 21.11
N ALA A 149 -30.49 -1.11 19.83
CA ALA A 149 -31.31 -1.61 18.74
C ALA A 149 -31.45 -3.16 18.70
N GLY A 150 -30.90 -3.87 19.69
CA GLY A 150 -31.04 -5.30 19.84
C GLY A 150 -29.85 -6.10 19.32
N ALA A 151 -28.73 -5.47 19.02
CA ALA A 151 -27.46 -6.10 18.57
C ALA A 151 -27.64 -7.06 17.39
N LYS A 152 -28.37 -6.65 16.36
CA LYS A 152 -28.69 -7.47 15.20
C LYS A 152 -27.47 -7.67 14.28
N ASP A 153 -27.37 -8.86 13.70
CA ASP A 153 -26.41 -9.18 12.63
C ASP A 153 -27.08 -8.93 11.27
N ASP A 154 -26.65 -7.89 10.59
CA ASP A 154 -27.11 -7.53 9.24
C ASP A 154 -26.09 -7.87 8.14
N THR A 155 -25.11 -8.73 8.43
CA THR A 155 -24.02 -9.05 7.50
C THR A 155 -24.53 -9.57 6.16
N SER A 156 -25.55 -10.43 6.15
CA SER A 156 -26.12 -10.99 4.91
C SER A 156 -26.92 -9.95 4.12
N GLU A 157 -27.64 -9.08 4.79
CA GLU A 157 -28.39 -7.99 4.18
C GLU A 157 -27.45 -6.92 3.59
N ALA A 158 -26.43 -6.53 4.33
CA ALA A 158 -25.42 -5.58 3.91
C ALA A 158 -24.62 -6.08 2.70
N LEU A 159 -24.25 -7.37 2.67
CA LEU A 159 -23.59 -7.98 1.52
C LEU A 159 -24.51 -8.05 0.29
N THR A 160 -25.81 -8.27 0.49
CA THR A 160 -26.81 -8.26 -0.60
C THR A 160 -27.02 -6.86 -1.13
N LEU A 161 -27.12 -5.85 -0.25
CA LEU A 161 -27.18 -4.45 -0.63
C LEU A 161 -25.93 -4.00 -1.38
N ALA A 162 -24.75 -4.38 -0.91
CA ALA A 162 -23.49 -4.08 -1.58
C ALA A 162 -23.39 -4.73 -2.98
N LYS A 163 -23.94 -5.95 -3.16
CA LYS A 163 -24.06 -6.59 -4.47
C LYS A 163 -25.06 -5.86 -5.39
N ASN A 164 -26.16 -5.41 -4.82
CA ASN A 164 -27.19 -4.67 -5.55
C ASN A 164 -26.72 -3.25 -5.90
N GLU A 165 -26.01 -2.60 -5.00
CA GLU A 165 -25.33 -1.33 -5.26
C GLU A 165 -24.24 -1.50 -6.31
N LYS A 166 -23.44 -2.58 -6.27
CA LYS A 166 -22.48 -2.90 -7.32
C LYS A 166 -23.19 -3.09 -8.68
N ALA A 167 -24.29 -3.82 -8.73
CA ALA A 167 -25.08 -4.00 -9.95
C ALA A 167 -25.73 -2.69 -10.44
N ALA A 168 -26.16 -1.83 -9.52
CA ALA A 168 -26.70 -0.51 -9.86
C ALA A 168 -25.60 0.44 -10.35
N TRP A 169 -24.39 0.36 -9.81
CA TRP A 169 -23.24 1.11 -10.28
C TRP A 169 -22.68 0.59 -11.60
N GLU A 170 -22.72 -0.71 -11.85
CA GLU A 170 -22.36 -1.31 -13.14
C GLU A 170 -23.35 -0.94 -14.26
N GLN A 171 -24.60 -0.59 -13.89
CA GLN A 171 -25.62 -0.05 -14.80
C GLN A 171 -25.63 1.49 -14.85
N PHE A 172 -24.82 2.14 -14.01
CA PHE A 172 -24.73 3.59 -13.98
C PHE A 172 -23.97 4.10 -15.20
N ASP A 173 -24.70 4.60 -16.18
CA ASP A 173 -24.16 5.30 -17.33
C ASP A 173 -23.90 6.78 -16.96
N PRO A 174 -22.61 7.19 -16.79
CA PRO A 174 -22.28 8.58 -16.49
C PRO A 174 -22.76 9.55 -17.59
N HIS A 175 -23.12 9.04 -18.78
CA HIS A 175 -23.68 9.86 -19.87
C HIS A 175 -25.17 10.18 -19.68
N GLN A 176 -25.90 9.44 -18.83
CA GLN A 176 -27.30 9.76 -18.52
C GLN A 176 -27.46 10.96 -17.57
N HIS A 177 -26.44 11.33 -16.81
CA HIS A 177 -26.45 12.54 -15.98
C HIS A 177 -26.26 13.86 -16.73
N LYS A 178 -26.21 13.86 -18.07
CA LYS A 178 -26.35 15.09 -18.87
C LYS A 178 -27.66 15.85 -18.57
N THR A 179 -28.60 15.22 -17.89
CA THR A 179 -29.91 15.81 -17.55
C THR A 179 -29.84 16.70 -16.31
N ILE A 180 -28.93 16.46 -15.35
CA ILE A 180 -28.78 17.31 -14.15
C ILE A 180 -28.10 18.64 -14.52
N ALA A 181 -27.22 18.65 -15.52
CA ALA A 181 -26.56 19.87 -16.00
C ALA A 181 -27.55 20.86 -16.72
N LYS A 182 -28.79 20.48 -16.96
CA LYS A 182 -29.85 21.34 -17.58
C LYS A 182 -30.85 21.90 -16.57
N ALA A 183 -30.92 21.40 -15.34
CA ALA A 183 -31.70 22.03 -14.30
C ALA A 183 -30.94 23.28 -13.82
N ARG A 184 -31.27 24.44 -14.40
CA ARG A 184 -30.84 25.75 -13.88
C ARG A 184 -31.53 25.93 -12.52
N LEU A 185 -30.88 25.55 -11.45
CA LEU A 185 -31.30 25.92 -10.10
C LEU A 185 -31.26 27.44 -10.01
N THR A 186 -32.34 28.02 -9.54
CA THR A 186 -32.36 29.45 -9.19
C THR A 186 -31.37 29.69 -8.05
N PRO A 187 -30.84 30.90 -7.88
CA PRO A 187 -30.01 31.26 -6.75
C PRO A 187 -30.65 30.92 -5.40
N ALA A 188 -31.98 31.03 -5.26
CA ALA A 188 -32.69 30.69 -4.03
C ALA A 188 -32.77 29.18 -3.79
N GLU A 189 -32.96 28.38 -4.82
CA GLU A 189 -32.90 26.89 -4.71
C GLU A 189 -31.49 26.42 -4.43
N MET A 190 -30.48 27.11 -4.97
CA MET A 190 -29.09 26.82 -4.67
C MET A 190 -28.75 27.20 -3.23
N ASP A 191 -29.19 28.36 -2.74
CA ASP A 191 -29.00 28.77 -1.34
C ASP A 191 -29.72 27.84 -0.37
N ALA A 192 -30.94 27.41 -0.67
CA ALA A 192 -31.63 26.42 0.15
C ALA A 192 -30.90 25.07 0.17
N LEU A 193 -30.40 24.61 -0.98
CA LEU A 193 -29.63 23.36 -1.08
C LEU A 193 -28.28 23.44 -0.33
N LEU A 194 -27.66 24.60 -0.32
CA LEU A 194 -26.38 24.84 0.35
C LEU A 194 -26.54 25.07 1.86
N ASN A 195 -27.72 25.51 2.31
CA ASN A 195 -28.05 25.79 3.72
C ASN A 195 -28.83 24.65 4.39
N ASP A 196 -29.26 23.63 3.66
CA ASP A 196 -29.90 22.47 4.23
C ASP A 196 -28.87 21.68 5.08
N GLU A 197 -29.25 21.29 6.32
CA GLU A 197 -28.43 20.43 7.19
C GLU A 197 -28.24 19.00 6.65
N ALA A 198 -28.87 18.70 5.50
CA ALA A 198 -28.69 17.45 4.80
C ALA A 198 -27.24 17.22 4.39
N ASP A 199 -26.82 15.99 4.41
CA ASP A 199 -25.58 15.32 4.02
C ASP A 199 -24.49 16.22 3.38
N ALA A 200 -23.37 16.41 4.06
CA ALA A 200 -22.26 17.25 3.63
C ALA A 200 -21.73 16.87 2.24
N GLU A 201 -21.78 15.59 1.88
CA GLU A 201 -21.38 15.10 0.55
C GLU A 201 -22.36 15.60 -0.53
N ARG A 202 -23.68 15.59 -0.27
CA ARG A 202 -24.68 16.10 -1.20
C ARG A 202 -24.49 17.59 -1.47
N ARG A 203 -24.21 18.38 -0.43
CA ARG A 203 -23.90 19.82 -0.57
C ARG A 203 -22.64 20.03 -1.40
N PHE A 204 -21.60 19.22 -1.15
CA PHE A 204 -20.36 19.28 -1.93
C PHE A 204 -20.62 19.01 -3.42
N LEU A 205 -21.35 17.94 -3.75
CA LEU A 205 -21.67 17.57 -5.12
C LEU A 205 -22.56 18.61 -5.81
N ALA A 206 -23.55 19.16 -5.11
CA ALA A 206 -24.43 20.19 -5.62
C ALA A 206 -23.66 21.50 -5.93
N ARG A 207 -22.76 21.91 -5.01
CA ARG A 207 -21.89 23.06 -5.26
C ARG A 207 -20.98 22.81 -6.47
N ARG A 208 -20.36 21.66 -6.57
CA ARG A 208 -19.57 21.28 -7.75
C ARG A 208 -20.36 21.43 -9.04
N ALA A 209 -21.57 20.83 -9.10
CA ALA A 209 -22.43 20.88 -10.27
C ALA A 209 -22.73 22.34 -10.66
N TRP A 210 -23.08 23.18 -9.72
CA TRP A 210 -23.31 24.60 -9.95
C TRP A 210 -22.07 25.34 -10.46
N ARG A 211 -20.88 25.09 -9.84
CA ARG A 211 -19.62 25.74 -10.24
C ARG A 211 -19.19 25.30 -11.64
N LEU A 212 -19.44 24.05 -12.02
CA LEU A 212 -19.17 23.55 -13.38
C LEU A 212 -19.97 24.30 -14.46
N THR A 213 -21.14 24.85 -14.14
CA THR A 213 -21.90 25.67 -15.11
C THR A 213 -21.27 27.03 -15.38
N GLN A 214 -20.35 27.47 -14.50
CA GLN A 214 -19.64 28.74 -14.61
C GLN A 214 -18.28 28.63 -15.29
N LEU A 215 -17.87 27.40 -15.65
CA LEU A 215 -16.60 27.19 -16.36
C LEU A 215 -16.60 27.94 -17.69
N PRO A 216 -15.49 28.58 -18.05
CA PRO A 216 -15.30 29.14 -19.39
C PRO A 216 -15.39 28.04 -20.45
N ALA A 217 -15.62 28.41 -21.69
CA ALA A 217 -15.58 27.47 -22.80
C ALA A 217 -14.21 26.74 -22.83
N ALA A 218 -14.26 25.43 -23.10
CA ALA A 218 -13.03 24.66 -23.26
C ALA A 218 -12.25 25.14 -24.50
N PRO A 219 -10.90 25.09 -24.49
CA PRO A 219 -10.12 25.30 -25.68
C PRO A 219 -10.60 24.43 -26.83
N ILE A 220 -10.76 25.01 -28.00
CA ILE A 220 -11.19 24.28 -29.19
C ILE A 220 -9.98 23.55 -29.77
N ALA A 221 -10.11 22.24 -29.93
CA ALA A 221 -9.06 21.45 -30.55
C ALA A 221 -8.82 21.94 -32.01
N PRO A 222 -7.61 22.32 -32.38
CA PRO A 222 -7.32 22.93 -33.67
C PRO A 222 -7.54 21.93 -34.82
N PRO A 223 -7.88 22.43 -36.01
CA PRO A 223 -7.89 21.59 -37.20
C PRO A 223 -6.47 21.23 -37.61
N VAL A 224 -6.23 19.98 -37.97
CA VAL A 224 -4.91 19.46 -38.39
C VAL A 224 -5.06 18.58 -39.61
N LYS A 225 -3.97 18.42 -40.35
CA LYS A 225 -3.88 17.59 -41.58
C LYS A 225 -3.41 16.16 -41.25
N GLY A 226 -2.60 16.01 -40.23
CA GLY A 226 -2.04 14.71 -39.83
C GLY A 226 -3.07 13.75 -39.23
N PRO A 227 -2.76 12.45 -39.14
CA PRO A 227 -3.66 11.44 -38.59
C PRO A 227 -3.84 11.63 -37.08
N VAL A 228 -5.09 11.57 -36.62
CA VAL A 228 -5.50 11.72 -35.22
C VAL A 228 -6.52 10.65 -34.85
N PHE A 229 -6.49 10.20 -33.61
CA PHE A 229 -7.52 9.30 -33.06
C PHE A 229 -8.55 10.05 -32.22
N ASN A 230 -8.12 11.09 -31.50
CA ASN A 230 -9.01 11.92 -30.71
C ASN A 230 -8.51 13.38 -30.61
N ALA A 231 -9.15 14.16 -29.73
CA ALA A 231 -8.84 15.58 -29.58
C ALA A 231 -7.43 15.83 -29.01
N VAL A 232 -6.88 14.92 -28.19
CA VAL A 232 -5.50 15.02 -27.66
C VAL A 232 -4.51 15.16 -28.79
N ASP A 233 -4.65 14.31 -29.80
CA ASP A 233 -3.73 14.29 -30.94
C ASP A 233 -3.80 15.57 -31.79
N LYS A 234 -4.96 16.24 -31.83
CA LYS A 234 -5.09 17.50 -32.57
C LYS A 234 -4.20 18.59 -31.98
N PHE A 235 -4.15 18.72 -30.65
CA PHE A 235 -3.26 19.69 -30.00
C PHE A 235 -1.78 19.37 -30.22
N ILE A 236 -1.42 18.09 -30.15
CA ILE A 236 -0.05 17.63 -30.36
C ILE A 236 0.36 17.82 -31.82
N THR A 237 -0.47 17.37 -32.77
CA THR A 237 -0.19 17.45 -34.22
C THR A 237 -0.14 18.91 -34.71
N ALA A 238 -1.00 19.79 -34.19
CA ALA A 238 -0.96 21.20 -34.53
C ALA A 238 0.39 21.84 -34.20
N LYS A 239 1.00 21.47 -33.08
CA LYS A 239 2.34 21.95 -32.73
C LYS A 239 3.42 21.39 -33.68
N TRP A 240 3.29 20.14 -34.11
CA TRP A 240 4.18 19.59 -35.13
C TRP A 240 4.07 20.35 -36.44
N GLU A 241 2.84 20.60 -36.92
CA GLU A 241 2.58 21.33 -38.15
C GLU A 241 3.09 22.77 -38.09
N ALA A 242 2.89 23.45 -36.96
CA ALA A 242 3.38 24.81 -36.72
C ALA A 242 4.92 24.90 -36.73
N ASN A 243 5.62 23.82 -36.42
CA ASN A 243 7.08 23.73 -36.40
C ASN A 243 7.64 23.00 -37.63
N GLY A 244 6.86 22.80 -38.70
CA GLY A 244 7.31 22.20 -39.97
C GLY A 244 7.71 20.73 -39.87
N MET A 245 7.21 20.00 -38.84
CA MET A 245 7.55 18.60 -38.63
C MET A 245 6.64 17.69 -39.47
N ALA A 246 6.97 17.53 -40.73
CA ALA A 246 6.16 16.83 -41.72
C ALA A 246 6.07 15.30 -41.52
N GLN A 247 7.10 14.68 -40.94
CA GLN A 247 7.11 13.23 -40.73
C GLN A 247 6.22 12.81 -39.57
N THR A 248 5.22 11.98 -39.88
CA THR A 248 4.35 11.39 -38.90
C THR A 248 5.02 10.20 -38.18
N PRO A 249 5.17 10.20 -36.85
CA PRO A 249 5.75 9.06 -36.13
C PRO A 249 4.92 7.79 -36.29
N GLU A 250 5.54 6.63 -36.26
CA GLU A 250 4.87 5.33 -36.39
C GLU A 250 4.15 4.92 -35.09
N LEU A 251 3.15 4.07 -35.24
CA LEU A 251 2.50 3.42 -34.11
C LEU A 251 3.32 2.26 -33.59
N CYS A 252 3.25 1.99 -32.30
CA CYS A 252 3.84 0.78 -31.73
C CYS A 252 3.13 -0.48 -32.23
N SER A 253 3.85 -1.59 -32.23
CA SER A 253 3.27 -2.90 -32.53
C SER A 253 2.21 -3.30 -31.49
N ASP A 254 1.39 -4.29 -31.79
CA ASP A 254 0.37 -4.76 -30.86
C ASP A 254 0.96 -5.47 -29.66
N GLU A 255 2.11 -6.12 -29.83
CA GLU A 255 2.86 -6.73 -28.72
C GLU A 255 3.36 -5.65 -27.73
N ALA A 256 3.92 -4.56 -28.24
CA ALA A 256 4.33 -3.44 -27.41
C ALA A 256 3.11 -2.76 -26.76
N PHE A 257 1.99 -2.65 -27.49
CA PHE A 257 0.78 -2.02 -26.97
C PHE A 257 0.15 -2.82 -25.82
N VAL A 258 -0.03 -4.14 -26.00
CA VAL A 258 -0.66 -4.97 -24.94
C VAL A 258 0.17 -4.93 -23.65
N ARG A 259 1.50 -5.05 -23.77
CA ARG A 259 2.39 -4.96 -22.63
C ARG A 259 2.31 -3.58 -21.95
N ARG A 260 2.37 -2.49 -22.73
CA ARG A 260 2.26 -1.11 -22.22
C ARG A 260 0.95 -0.89 -21.50
N ALA A 261 -0.18 -1.30 -22.09
CA ALA A 261 -1.52 -1.11 -21.50
C ALA A 261 -1.67 -1.85 -20.17
N PHE A 262 -1.21 -3.08 -20.06
CA PHE A 262 -1.23 -3.84 -18.80
C PHE A 262 -0.39 -3.16 -17.72
N LEU A 263 0.85 -2.78 -18.03
CA LEU A 263 1.74 -2.10 -17.10
C LEU A 263 1.21 -0.75 -16.64
N ASP A 264 0.58 0.02 -17.52
CA ASP A 264 0.07 1.34 -17.20
C ASP A 264 -1.27 1.32 -16.45
N ILE A 265 -2.14 0.35 -16.69
CA ILE A 265 -3.46 0.30 -16.04
C ILE A 265 -3.43 -0.55 -14.75
N ILE A 266 -2.84 -1.74 -14.82
CA ILE A 266 -2.87 -2.71 -13.72
C ILE A 266 -1.48 -3.07 -13.17
N GLY A 267 -0.41 -2.49 -13.71
CA GLY A 267 0.93 -2.51 -13.13
C GLY A 267 1.72 -3.80 -13.28
N VAL A 268 1.30 -4.73 -14.13
CA VAL A 268 2.00 -6.00 -14.38
C VAL A 268 2.01 -6.32 -15.87
N VAL A 269 2.91 -7.20 -16.29
CA VAL A 269 2.88 -7.75 -17.65
C VAL A 269 1.66 -8.66 -17.84
N PRO A 270 1.10 -8.75 -19.04
CA PRO A 270 0.02 -9.70 -19.32
C PRO A 270 0.51 -11.15 -19.18
N PRO A 271 -0.28 -12.06 -18.57
CA PRO A 271 -0.08 -13.49 -18.74
C PRO A 271 -0.04 -13.87 -20.22
N ALA A 272 0.78 -14.88 -20.59
CA ALA A 272 0.96 -15.30 -21.98
C ALA A 272 -0.36 -15.58 -22.72
N LEU A 273 -1.33 -16.18 -22.05
CA LEU A 273 -2.64 -16.45 -22.63
C LEU A 273 -3.41 -15.18 -22.97
N GLU A 274 -3.39 -14.16 -22.08
CA GLU A 274 -4.09 -12.90 -22.32
C GLU A 274 -3.41 -12.10 -23.45
N ALA A 275 -2.08 -12.08 -23.47
CA ALA A 275 -1.32 -11.50 -24.58
C ALA A 275 -1.68 -12.18 -25.91
N HIS A 276 -1.67 -13.51 -25.94
CA HIS A 276 -2.01 -14.28 -27.14
C HIS A 276 -3.45 -14.04 -27.60
N GLN A 277 -4.42 -13.97 -26.69
CA GLN A 277 -5.82 -13.65 -27.02
C GLN A 277 -5.96 -12.28 -27.67
N PHE A 278 -5.26 -11.26 -27.14
CA PHE A 278 -5.27 -9.92 -27.72
C PHE A 278 -4.60 -9.88 -29.11
N LEU A 279 -3.46 -10.54 -29.28
CA LEU A 279 -2.73 -10.57 -30.53
C LEU A 279 -3.51 -11.28 -31.66
N ASN A 280 -4.38 -12.23 -31.32
CA ASN A 280 -5.26 -12.92 -32.25
C ASN A 280 -6.63 -12.26 -32.43
N ASP A 281 -6.91 -11.15 -31.75
CA ASP A 281 -8.14 -10.39 -31.93
C ASP A 281 -8.04 -9.50 -33.17
N ASN A 282 -8.73 -9.85 -34.25
CA ASN A 282 -8.69 -9.14 -35.52
C ASN A 282 -9.65 -7.94 -35.60
N ARG A 283 -10.33 -7.59 -34.49
CA ARG A 283 -11.25 -6.45 -34.49
C ARG A 283 -10.51 -5.12 -34.57
N PRO A 284 -10.98 -4.15 -35.35
CA PRO A 284 -10.28 -2.87 -35.52
C PRO A 284 -10.21 -2.03 -34.23
N ASP A 285 -11.14 -2.23 -33.29
CA ASP A 285 -11.24 -1.55 -32.01
C ASP A 285 -10.58 -2.33 -30.85
N ARG A 286 -9.79 -3.38 -31.14
CA ARG A 286 -9.18 -4.26 -30.11
C ARG A 286 -8.39 -3.51 -29.05
N ARG A 287 -7.65 -2.45 -29.41
CA ARG A 287 -6.87 -1.65 -28.46
C ARG A 287 -7.79 -0.89 -27.48
N ALA A 288 -8.84 -0.25 -27.96
CA ALA A 288 -9.81 0.44 -27.11
C ALA A 288 -10.54 -0.54 -26.17
N ARG A 289 -10.93 -1.71 -26.70
CA ARG A 289 -11.57 -2.77 -25.90
C ARG A 289 -10.64 -3.33 -24.83
N LEU A 290 -9.35 -3.46 -25.10
CA LEU A 290 -8.36 -3.87 -24.11
C LEU A 290 -8.27 -2.83 -22.98
N ILE A 291 -8.18 -1.54 -23.32
CA ILE A 291 -8.16 -0.46 -22.33
C ILE A 291 -9.40 -0.54 -21.43
N ASP A 292 -10.59 -0.68 -22.02
CA ASP A 292 -11.84 -0.77 -21.26
C ASP A 292 -11.90 -2.02 -20.37
N ALA A 293 -11.46 -3.16 -20.88
CA ALA A 293 -11.40 -4.41 -20.14
C ALA A 293 -10.45 -4.32 -18.93
N LEU A 294 -9.29 -3.70 -19.09
CA LEU A 294 -8.33 -3.49 -18.00
C LEU A 294 -8.84 -2.49 -16.96
N LEU A 295 -9.45 -1.39 -17.39
CA LEU A 295 -10.07 -0.41 -16.48
C LEU A 295 -11.26 -0.99 -15.70
N ALA A 296 -11.92 -2.02 -16.24
CA ALA A 296 -12.99 -2.74 -15.55
C ALA A 296 -12.49 -3.69 -14.45
N ARG A 297 -11.20 -4.06 -14.45
CA ARG A 297 -10.57 -4.86 -13.38
C ARG A 297 -10.32 -3.98 -12.15
N SER A 298 -11.37 -3.67 -11.42
CA SER A 298 -11.32 -2.65 -10.35
C SER A 298 -10.33 -2.97 -9.24
N GLU A 299 -10.13 -4.25 -8.89
CA GLU A 299 -9.16 -4.68 -7.88
C GLU A 299 -7.72 -4.52 -8.39
N ASP A 300 -7.39 -5.09 -9.55
CA ASP A 300 -6.04 -4.99 -10.15
C ASP A 300 -5.65 -3.53 -10.42
N TYR A 301 -6.61 -2.71 -10.89
CA TYR A 301 -6.45 -1.27 -11.08
C TYR A 301 -6.13 -0.58 -9.75
N ALA A 302 -6.91 -0.86 -8.71
CA ALA A 302 -6.72 -0.24 -7.41
C ALA A 302 -5.38 -0.65 -6.79
N ASP A 303 -4.97 -1.91 -6.89
CA ASP A 303 -3.70 -2.41 -6.41
C ASP A 303 -2.50 -1.69 -7.05
N HIS A 304 -2.58 -1.44 -8.36
CA HIS A 304 -1.52 -0.70 -9.05
C HIS A 304 -1.48 0.77 -8.63
N TRP A 305 -2.64 1.45 -8.70
CA TRP A 305 -2.72 2.88 -8.48
C TRP A 305 -2.60 3.27 -7.02
N ALA A 306 -2.88 2.35 -6.08
CA ALA A 306 -2.71 2.62 -4.67
C ALA A 306 -1.26 2.95 -4.30
N THR A 307 -0.26 2.36 -4.94
CA THR A 307 1.15 2.69 -4.69
C THR A 307 1.48 4.14 -5.02
N PHE A 308 0.93 4.65 -6.13
CA PHE A 308 1.05 6.06 -6.50
C PHE A 308 0.39 6.98 -5.46
N TRP A 309 -0.81 6.63 -5.01
CA TRP A 309 -1.52 7.39 -3.99
C TRP A 309 -0.81 7.35 -2.63
N GLU A 310 -0.30 6.20 -2.23
CA GLU A 310 0.49 6.08 -0.99
C GLU A 310 1.72 6.99 -1.00
N ASP A 311 2.37 7.13 -2.15
CA ASP A 311 3.51 8.02 -2.31
C ASP A 311 3.11 9.50 -2.20
N ILE A 312 2.08 9.93 -2.94
CA ILE A 312 1.70 11.34 -2.98
C ILE A 312 1.06 11.85 -1.69
N ILE A 313 0.45 10.98 -0.87
CA ILE A 313 -0.08 11.37 0.44
C ILE A 313 0.79 10.89 1.61
N ALA A 314 1.96 10.33 1.31
CA ALA A 314 2.88 9.79 2.29
C ALA A 314 2.24 8.79 3.27
N SER A 315 1.39 7.89 2.75
CA SER A 315 0.77 6.83 3.54
C SER A 315 1.80 5.79 3.96
N SER A 316 1.87 5.44 5.23
CA SER A 316 2.82 4.46 5.76
C SER A 316 2.13 3.40 6.58
N ASP A 317 2.47 2.12 6.33
CA ASP A 317 2.00 0.97 7.11
C ASP A 317 2.83 0.74 8.37
N THR A 318 4.02 1.31 8.43
CA THR A 318 4.94 1.01 9.52
C THR A 318 4.67 1.89 10.73
N ASN A 319 4.23 1.29 11.83
CA ASN A 319 4.40 1.86 13.16
C ASN A 319 5.90 1.86 13.44
N ILE A 320 6.59 2.94 13.11
CA ILE A 320 8.01 3.07 13.41
C ILE A 320 8.14 3.15 14.93
N ARG A 321 8.54 2.04 15.55
CA ARG A 321 8.92 2.01 16.96
C ARG A 321 10.11 2.95 17.14
N GLY A 322 9.95 4.00 17.94
CA GLY A 322 11.03 4.92 18.24
C GLY A 322 10.71 6.40 18.13
N GLY A 323 9.44 6.79 18.17
CA GLY A 323 9.06 8.22 18.28
C GLY A 323 9.09 9.01 16.97
N MET A 324 9.33 8.38 15.83
CA MET A 324 9.07 8.99 14.53
C MET A 324 7.61 8.78 14.15
N LEU A 325 7.03 9.84 13.64
CA LEU A 325 5.63 9.95 13.27
C LEU A 325 5.28 9.07 12.11
N THR A 326 4.24 8.31 12.31
CA THR A 326 3.51 7.70 11.20
C THR A 326 2.43 8.65 10.74
N ARG A 327 2.42 8.97 9.46
CA ARG A 327 1.37 9.74 8.79
C ARG A 327 0.14 8.87 8.52
N GLY A 328 -0.29 8.02 9.42
CA GLY A 328 -1.47 7.18 9.27
C GLY A 328 -1.42 6.20 8.09
N ASN A 329 -2.23 5.17 8.19
CA ASN A 329 -2.41 4.18 7.13
C ASN A 329 -3.70 4.50 6.36
N TYR A 330 -3.55 5.06 5.15
CA TYR A 330 -4.67 5.39 4.27
C TYR A 330 -4.98 4.29 3.26
N ARG A 331 -4.25 3.17 3.26
CA ARG A 331 -4.33 2.14 2.21
C ARG A 331 -5.75 1.68 1.94
N GLN A 332 -6.51 1.33 2.98
CA GLN A 332 -7.87 0.82 2.78
C GLN A 332 -8.81 1.88 2.18
N TRP A 333 -8.67 3.14 2.60
CA TRP A 333 -9.42 4.25 2.02
C TRP A 333 -9.03 4.48 0.56
N ILE A 334 -7.73 4.43 0.22
CA ILE A 334 -7.23 4.54 -1.15
C ILE A 334 -7.82 3.42 -2.02
N LEU A 335 -7.68 2.17 -1.60
CA LEU A 335 -8.18 1.00 -2.32
C LEU A 335 -9.69 1.11 -2.57
N ASN A 336 -10.47 1.39 -1.53
CA ASN A 336 -11.91 1.55 -1.65
C ASN A 336 -12.30 2.69 -2.59
N SER A 337 -11.57 3.79 -2.57
CA SER A 337 -11.82 4.95 -3.43
C SER A 337 -11.52 4.62 -4.90
N LEU A 338 -10.41 3.95 -5.17
CA LEU A 338 -10.01 3.55 -6.53
C LEU A 338 -10.89 2.44 -7.11
N GLN A 339 -11.24 1.43 -6.31
CA GLN A 339 -12.13 0.34 -6.73
C GLN A 339 -13.51 0.86 -7.14
N ARG A 340 -14.02 1.85 -6.39
CA ARG A 340 -15.31 2.49 -6.66
C ARG A 340 -15.23 3.64 -7.66
N ASN A 341 -14.05 3.92 -8.19
CA ASN A 341 -13.80 5.08 -9.04
C ASN A 341 -14.36 6.39 -8.44
N LYS A 342 -14.09 6.61 -7.13
CA LYS A 342 -14.54 7.81 -6.42
C LYS A 342 -14.07 9.07 -7.16
N PRO A 343 -14.90 10.10 -7.32
CA PRO A 343 -14.47 11.36 -7.90
C PRO A 343 -13.24 11.93 -7.19
N TYR A 344 -12.25 12.36 -7.98
CA TYR A 344 -10.97 12.82 -7.45
C TYR A 344 -11.13 14.05 -6.53
N ASP A 345 -12.00 14.99 -6.90
CA ASP A 345 -12.27 16.16 -6.08
C ASP A 345 -12.87 15.81 -4.72
N LEU A 346 -13.71 14.78 -4.66
CA LEU A 346 -14.25 14.26 -3.40
C LEU A 346 -13.14 13.59 -2.58
N MET A 347 -12.23 12.84 -3.21
CA MET A 347 -11.06 12.28 -2.51
C MET A 347 -10.20 13.37 -1.89
N VAL A 348 -9.93 14.45 -2.63
CA VAL A 348 -9.17 15.60 -2.13
C VAL A 348 -9.92 16.31 -1.01
N ALA A 349 -11.21 16.53 -1.16
CA ALA A 349 -12.03 17.17 -0.14
C ALA A 349 -12.07 16.35 1.16
N GLU A 350 -12.22 15.02 1.09
CA GLU A 350 -12.19 14.12 2.25
C GLU A 350 -10.85 14.15 3.02
N LEU A 351 -9.75 14.43 2.33
CA LEU A 351 -8.42 14.57 2.96
C LEU A 351 -8.24 15.91 3.69
N ILE A 352 -9.03 16.94 3.33
CA ILE A 352 -8.92 18.28 3.90
C ILE A 352 -10.07 18.57 4.88
N ASP A 353 -11.32 18.22 4.54
CA ASP A 353 -12.52 18.48 5.33
C ASP A 353 -12.95 17.28 6.14
N SER A 354 -12.68 17.29 7.44
CA SER A 354 -13.04 16.22 8.38
C SER A 354 -14.56 16.03 8.59
N THR A 355 -15.39 16.94 8.09
CA THR A 355 -16.86 16.85 8.22
C THR A 355 -17.50 15.99 7.15
N LEU A 356 -16.79 15.67 6.08
CA LEU A 356 -17.28 14.78 5.03
C LEU A 356 -17.38 13.33 5.53
N PRO A 357 -18.42 12.56 5.12
CA PRO A 357 -18.61 11.19 5.57
C PRO A 357 -17.44 10.25 5.27
N GLY A 358 -16.77 10.43 4.14
CA GLY A 358 -15.56 9.69 3.78
C GLY A 358 -14.38 10.04 4.68
N ALA A 359 -14.25 11.32 5.04
CA ALA A 359 -13.23 11.81 5.95
C ALA A 359 -13.38 11.24 7.36
N ARG A 360 -14.59 11.07 7.85
CA ARG A 360 -14.83 10.45 9.17
C ARG A 360 -14.33 9.01 9.25
N LYS A 361 -14.41 8.26 8.16
CA LYS A 361 -13.83 6.91 8.06
C LYS A 361 -12.29 6.94 7.97
N VAL A 362 -11.73 8.01 7.43
CA VAL A 362 -10.30 8.27 7.43
C VAL A 362 -9.86 8.88 8.77
N ALA A 363 -10.70 9.68 9.42
CA ALA A 363 -10.42 10.30 10.73
C ALA A 363 -10.39 9.29 11.89
N GLU A 364 -11.08 8.17 11.78
CA GLU A 364 -10.85 7.02 12.66
C GLU A 364 -9.43 6.44 12.47
N GLN A 365 -8.81 6.71 11.31
CA GLN A 365 -7.44 6.40 10.95
C GLN A 365 -6.52 7.65 10.89
N ARG A 366 -6.91 8.76 11.52
CA ARG A 366 -6.24 10.06 11.52
C ARG A 366 -6.27 10.78 10.15
N SER A 367 -6.99 11.90 10.08
CA SER A 367 -7.02 12.79 8.93
C SER A 367 -5.61 13.31 8.59
N PHE A 368 -5.45 13.84 7.37
CA PHE A 368 -4.20 14.51 6.96
C PHE A 368 -3.74 15.58 7.97
N ASP A 369 -4.66 16.07 8.78
CA ASP A 369 -4.48 17.04 9.85
C ASP A 369 -4.00 16.41 11.19
N ASP A 370 -4.48 15.22 11.55
CA ASP A 370 -4.12 14.53 12.79
C ASP A 370 -2.75 13.83 12.75
N THR A 371 -2.16 13.71 11.56
CA THR A 371 -0.92 12.96 11.37
C THR A 371 0.32 13.65 11.91
N PHE A 372 0.21 14.90 12.41
CA PHE A 372 1.35 15.73 12.70
C PHE A 372 1.38 16.34 14.09
N LYS A 373 1.02 15.61 15.12
CA LYS A 373 1.35 16.02 16.50
C LYS A 373 2.84 15.80 16.76
N VAL A 374 3.68 16.53 16.02
CA VAL A 374 5.12 16.49 16.28
C VAL A 374 5.60 17.75 16.93
N ALA A 375 6.56 17.42 17.75
CA ALA A 375 7.48 18.35 18.35
C ALA A 375 7.97 19.41 17.37
N TYR A 376 8.14 20.57 17.86
CA TYR A 376 8.64 21.74 17.21
C TYR A 376 10.04 21.55 16.67
N VAL A 377 10.25 21.97 15.45
CA VAL A 377 11.57 22.34 14.98
C VAL A 377 11.64 23.85 15.14
N ARG A 378 12.66 24.34 15.85
CA ARG A 378 12.96 25.75 15.98
C ARG A 378 12.01 26.58 16.86
N ASN A 379 12.24 26.53 18.15
CA ASN A 379 11.66 27.50 19.09
C ASN A 379 10.15 27.78 18.95
N ASP A 380 9.34 26.73 18.97
CA ASP A 380 7.88 26.78 19.02
C ASP A 380 7.13 27.09 17.71
N THR A 381 7.79 27.03 16.56
CA THR A 381 7.04 27.14 15.29
C THR A 381 6.47 25.77 14.93
N PRO A 382 5.16 25.59 14.79
CA PRO A 382 4.57 24.29 14.49
C PRO A 382 4.93 23.84 13.07
N VAL A 383 5.91 22.98 12.97
CA VAL A 383 6.38 22.36 11.70
C VAL A 383 5.25 21.67 10.99
N VAL A 384 4.39 21.03 11.74
CA VAL A 384 3.24 20.27 11.26
C VAL A 384 2.30 21.07 10.39
N THR A 385 1.89 22.24 10.88
CA THR A 385 0.96 23.13 10.17
C THR A 385 1.55 23.62 8.85
N MET A 386 2.83 24.00 8.88
CA MET A 386 3.54 24.42 7.67
C MET A 386 3.74 23.27 6.68
N GLU A 387 4.03 22.07 7.19
CA GLU A 387 4.16 20.89 6.35
C GLU A 387 2.83 20.48 5.70
N THR A 388 1.73 20.56 6.46
CA THR A 388 0.39 20.32 5.91
C THR A 388 0.08 21.31 4.78
N ALA A 389 0.33 22.59 4.97
CA ALA A 389 0.14 23.62 3.93
C ALA A 389 1.01 23.34 2.70
N ALA A 390 2.31 23.02 2.91
CA ALA A 390 3.24 22.72 1.82
C ALA A 390 2.79 21.46 1.05
N ASN A 391 2.34 20.42 1.74
CA ASN A 391 1.88 19.20 1.13
C ASN A 391 0.57 19.42 0.34
N VAL A 392 -0.39 20.15 0.88
CA VAL A 392 -1.62 20.52 0.15
C VAL A 392 -1.28 21.31 -1.11
N GLY A 393 -0.34 22.24 -1.01
CA GLY A 393 0.14 23.04 -2.15
C GLY A 393 0.82 22.18 -3.21
N GLN A 394 1.74 21.33 -2.82
CA GLN A 394 2.49 20.47 -3.73
C GLN A 394 1.60 19.41 -4.36
N VAL A 395 0.86 18.65 -3.54
CA VAL A 395 0.09 17.49 -3.99
C VAL A 395 -1.11 17.91 -4.85
N PHE A 396 -1.87 18.91 -4.39
CA PHE A 396 -3.15 19.24 -5.04
C PHE A 396 -3.11 20.50 -5.90
N MET A 397 -2.13 21.35 -5.74
CA MET A 397 -2.04 22.60 -6.50
C MET A 397 -0.75 22.74 -7.31
N GLY A 398 0.07 21.69 -7.34
CA GLY A 398 1.27 21.63 -8.17
C GLY A 398 2.29 22.71 -7.85
N THR A 399 2.40 23.10 -6.59
CA THR A 399 3.29 24.19 -6.19
C THR A 399 4.13 23.77 -5.00
N SER A 400 5.43 23.61 -5.21
CA SER A 400 6.39 23.34 -4.14
C SER A 400 6.61 24.62 -3.32
N MET A 401 6.35 24.56 -2.01
CA MET A 401 6.39 25.73 -1.12
C MET A 401 7.29 25.55 0.10
N LYS A 402 7.90 24.38 0.29
CA LYS A 402 8.68 24.07 1.51
C LYS A 402 9.77 25.08 1.79
N CYS A 403 10.42 25.65 0.78
CA CYS A 403 11.42 26.68 0.96
C CYS A 403 10.88 27.96 1.63
N ALA A 404 9.59 28.24 1.44
CA ALA A 404 8.95 29.43 2.01
C ALA A 404 8.63 29.33 3.52
N THR A 405 8.92 28.20 4.16
CA THR A 405 8.76 28.02 5.61
C THR A 405 9.69 28.92 6.43
N CYS A 406 10.92 29.14 5.97
CA CYS A 406 11.96 29.88 6.71
C CYS A 406 12.27 31.26 6.14
N HIS A 407 12.06 31.44 4.83
CA HIS A 407 12.34 32.68 4.10
C HIS A 407 11.49 32.73 2.82
N SER A 408 11.49 33.84 2.09
CA SER A 408 10.85 33.86 0.76
C SER A 408 11.51 32.85 -0.17
N HIS A 409 10.70 32.21 -1.01
CA HIS A 409 11.19 31.16 -1.91
C HIS A 409 12.26 31.73 -2.87
N PHE A 410 13.42 31.10 -2.96
CA PHE A 410 14.54 31.62 -3.73
C PHE A 410 14.28 31.62 -5.25
N GLU A 411 13.70 30.54 -5.74
CA GLU A 411 13.49 30.35 -7.18
C GLU A 411 12.10 30.76 -7.65
N ASN A 412 11.16 30.95 -6.72
CA ASN A 412 9.78 31.31 -7.06
C ASN A 412 9.36 32.59 -6.31
N PRO A 413 9.54 33.79 -6.94
CA PRO A 413 9.23 35.08 -6.30
C PRO A 413 7.74 35.25 -5.99
N GLU A 414 6.86 34.45 -6.54
CA GLU A 414 5.43 34.44 -6.20
C GLU A 414 5.16 34.02 -4.75
N TRP A 415 6.14 33.41 -4.09
CA TRP A 415 6.02 32.85 -2.74
C TRP A 415 6.91 33.62 -1.73
N PRO A 416 6.58 34.85 -1.40
CA PRO A 416 7.14 35.47 -0.21
C PRO A 416 6.68 34.67 1.03
N GLN A 417 7.52 34.63 2.07
CA GLN A 417 7.23 33.88 3.28
C GLN A 417 5.85 34.24 3.87
N ALA A 418 5.48 35.50 3.88
CA ALA A 418 4.19 35.96 4.40
C ALA A 418 2.99 35.32 3.70
N ARG A 419 3.05 35.09 2.36
CA ARG A 419 2.00 34.42 1.60
C ARG A 419 1.88 32.96 2.00
N PHE A 420 3.03 32.27 2.16
CA PHE A 420 3.05 30.90 2.62
C PHE A 420 2.54 30.76 4.06
N ILE A 421 3.00 31.62 4.99
CA ILE A 421 2.55 31.58 6.38
C ILE A 421 1.05 31.89 6.48
N ALA A 422 0.52 32.82 5.66
CA ALA A 422 -0.92 33.07 5.59
C ALA A 422 -1.70 31.81 5.16
N PHE A 423 -1.16 31.04 4.20
CA PHE A 423 -1.75 29.77 3.82
C PHE A 423 -1.61 28.73 4.93
N ALA A 424 -0.46 28.60 5.57
CA ALA A 424 -0.25 27.72 6.70
C ALA A 424 -1.15 28.04 7.90
N SER A 425 -1.43 29.34 8.15
CA SER A 425 -2.34 29.78 9.21
C SER A 425 -3.77 29.27 9.06
N ILE A 426 -4.18 28.81 7.85
CA ILE A 426 -5.47 28.13 7.67
C ILE A 426 -5.56 26.86 8.50
N PHE A 427 -4.46 26.13 8.61
CA PHE A 427 -4.37 24.82 9.27
C PHE A 427 -3.96 24.94 10.75
N ALA A 428 -3.72 26.16 11.25
CA ALA A 428 -3.28 26.41 12.61
C ALA A 428 -4.47 26.74 13.53
N GLU A 429 -4.38 26.36 14.80
CA GLU A 429 -5.36 26.80 15.81
C GLU A 429 -5.27 28.30 16.12
N ARG A 430 -4.11 28.91 15.87
CA ARG A 430 -3.82 30.32 16.11
C ARG A 430 -3.13 30.93 14.91
N ASP A 431 -3.20 32.25 14.78
CA ASP A 431 -2.44 32.97 13.76
C ASP A 431 -0.95 32.67 13.91
N MET A 432 -0.29 32.42 12.77
CA MET A 432 1.11 32.08 12.74
C MET A 432 1.99 33.32 12.61
N GLU A 433 3.11 33.29 13.31
CA GLU A 433 4.08 34.33 13.30
C GLU A 433 5.11 34.17 12.19
N LEU A 434 5.51 35.27 11.53
CA LEU A 434 6.64 35.25 10.62
C LEU A 434 7.93 34.99 11.39
N VAL A 435 8.77 34.13 10.86
CA VAL A 435 10.06 33.78 11.44
C VAL A 435 11.15 34.11 10.42
N ARG A 436 12.19 34.80 10.86
CA ARG A 436 13.34 35.13 10.03
C ARG A 436 14.60 34.47 10.59
N CYS A 437 15.12 33.48 9.86
CA CYS A 437 16.31 32.72 10.29
C CYS A 437 16.19 32.31 11.76
N GLU A 438 15.10 31.65 12.12
CA GLU A 438 14.80 31.10 13.46
C GLU A 438 14.42 32.20 14.52
N LYS A 439 14.43 33.46 14.16
CA LYS A 439 14.02 34.53 15.08
C LYS A 439 12.57 34.93 14.83
N ARG A 440 11.79 34.98 15.87
CA ARG A 440 10.44 35.56 15.86
C ARG A 440 10.48 37.01 15.50
N THR A 441 9.58 37.45 14.63
CA THR A 441 9.50 38.85 14.18
C THR A 441 8.46 39.67 14.93
N GLY A 442 7.58 39.02 15.71
CA GLY A 442 6.41 39.67 16.32
C GLY A 442 5.28 40.00 15.32
N THR A 443 5.44 39.58 14.06
CA THR A 443 4.44 39.83 13.01
C THR A 443 3.60 38.60 12.77
N PHE A 444 2.31 38.65 13.12
CA PHE A 444 1.34 37.56 12.88
C PHE A 444 0.63 37.81 11.57
N VAL A 445 0.31 36.67 10.89
CA VAL A 445 -0.33 36.69 9.57
C VAL A 445 -1.67 36.00 9.64
N ALA A 446 -2.73 36.69 9.25
CA ALA A 446 -4.07 36.12 9.19
C ALA A 446 -4.19 35.02 8.13
N PRO A 447 -5.05 34.01 8.36
CA PRO A 447 -5.29 32.92 7.40
C PRO A 447 -5.78 33.48 6.06
N ALA A 448 -5.13 33.07 4.96
CA ALA A 448 -5.57 33.42 3.61
C ALA A 448 -5.29 32.31 2.60
N PHE A 449 -6.25 32.06 1.72
CA PHE A 449 -6.04 31.14 0.61
C PHE A 449 -5.10 31.78 -0.44
N PRO A 450 -4.11 31.06 -0.94
CA PRO A 450 -3.03 31.70 -1.70
C PRO A 450 -3.39 32.07 -3.14
N PHE A 451 -4.49 31.58 -3.69
CA PHE A 451 -4.88 31.81 -5.06
C PHE A 451 -6.21 32.59 -5.14
N GLU A 452 -6.34 33.45 -6.13
CA GLU A 452 -7.61 34.13 -6.40
C GLU A 452 -8.53 33.18 -7.18
N ILE A 453 -9.74 33.02 -6.68
CA ILE A 453 -10.79 32.24 -7.31
C ILE A 453 -11.97 33.16 -7.57
N PRO A 454 -12.49 33.24 -8.81
CA PRO A 454 -13.63 34.10 -9.12
C PRO A 454 -14.84 33.82 -8.23
N ALA A 455 -15.43 34.91 -7.70
CA ALA A 455 -16.60 34.86 -6.81
C ALA A 455 -16.43 34.06 -5.50
N ALA A 456 -15.18 33.75 -5.11
CA ALA A 456 -14.92 33.15 -3.81
C ALA A 456 -14.73 34.24 -2.74
N PRO A 457 -15.25 34.05 -1.50
CA PRO A 457 -14.96 34.94 -0.39
C PRO A 457 -13.48 35.02 -0.07
N LYS A 458 -12.95 36.24 0.07
CA LYS A 458 -11.51 36.43 0.37
C LYS A 458 -11.17 36.19 1.85
N GLN A 459 -12.13 36.39 2.75
CA GLN A 459 -11.92 36.17 4.18
C GLN A 459 -12.13 34.70 4.55
N MET A 460 -11.19 34.18 5.34
CA MET A 460 -11.29 32.84 5.91
C MET A 460 -12.12 32.88 7.21
N PRO A 461 -12.90 31.82 7.51
CA PRO A 461 -13.61 31.68 8.78
C PRO A 461 -12.68 31.70 10.00
N VAL A 462 -13.21 32.02 11.16
CA VAL A 462 -12.42 32.07 12.42
C VAL A 462 -12.18 30.65 12.96
N ALA A 463 -13.22 29.78 12.98
CA ALA A 463 -13.11 28.42 13.47
C ALA A 463 -12.27 27.55 12.54
N LEU A 464 -11.36 26.75 13.10
CA LEU A 464 -10.47 25.86 12.33
C LEU A 464 -11.23 24.92 11.41
N GLU A 465 -12.25 24.22 11.93
CA GLU A 465 -13.08 23.31 11.15
C GLU A 465 -13.73 23.98 9.93
N GLU A 466 -14.24 25.20 10.12
CA GLU A 466 -14.80 26.00 9.03
C GLU A 466 -13.73 26.44 8.01
N ARG A 467 -12.50 26.74 8.48
CA ARG A 467 -11.37 27.04 7.59
C ARG A 467 -11.00 25.83 6.75
N MET A 468 -10.93 24.65 7.37
CA MET A 468 -10.63 23.40 6.66
C MET A 468 -11.70 23.10 5.59
N ARG A 469 -12.97 23.20 5.96
CA ARG A 469 -14.09 23.04 5.02
C ARG A 469 -14.01 24.05 3.87
N ARG A 470 -13.74 25.32 4.18
CA ARG A 470 -13.57 26.36 3.16
C ARG A 470 -12.36 26.08 2.26
N THR A 471 -11.27 25.60 2.82
CA THR A 471 -10.06 25.25 2.06
C THR A 471 -10.33 24.09 1.11
N ALA A 472 -10.99 23.03 1.56
CA ALA A 472 -11.42 21.93 0.70
C ALA A 472 -12.26 22.44 -0.49
N GLN A 473 -13.23 23.33 -0.21
CA GLN A 473 -14.05 23.96 -1.23
C GLN A 473 -13.26 24.84 -2.22
N LEU A 474 -12.20 25.51 -1.79
CA LEU A 474 -11.37 26.39 -2.64
C LEU A 474 -10.36 25.56 -3.46
N VAL A 475 -9.78 24.52 -2.89
CA VAL A 475 -8.87 23.61 -3.59
C VAL A 475 -9.60 22.86 -4.70
N THR A 476 -10.80 22.37 -4.40
CA THR A 476 -11.61 21.55 -5.34
C THR A 476 -12.57 22.38 -6.23
N ASP A 477 -12.56 23.70 -6.11
CA ASP A 477 -13.44 24.56 -6.91
C ASP A 477 -13.13 24.43 -8.41
N PRO A 478 -14.10 24.11 -9.28
CA PRO A 478 -13.85 24.03 -10.72
C PRO A 478 -13.28 25.31 -11.35
N LEU A 479 -13.50 26.49 -10.74
CA LEU A 479 -12.89 27.75 -11.20
C LEU A 479 -11.45 27.92 -10.66
N ASN A 480 -10.95 26.98 -9.85
CA ASN A 480 -9.55 26.83 -9.52
C ASN A 480 -8.96 25.70 -10.39
N PRO A 481 -8.37 25.99 -11.53
CA PRO A 481 -7.93 24.95 -12.46
C PRO A 481 -6.73 24.15 -11.94
N ARG A 482 -6.02 24.66 -10.93
CA ARG A 482 -4.73 24.10 -10.48
C ARG A 482 -4.83 22.64 -10.08
N MET A 483 -5.86 22.25 -9.30
CA MET A 483 -6.01 20.85 -8.87
C MET A 483 -6.17 19.91 -10.08
N ALA A 484 -7.06 20.24 -10.99
CA ALA A 484 -7.28 19.44 -12.18
C ALA A 484 -6.06 19.43 -13.10
N GLN A 485 -5.41 20.57 -13.34
CA GLN A 485 -4.20 20.69 -14.15
C GLN A 485 -3.04 19.88 -13.55
N THR A 486 -2.83 19.97 -12.25
CA THR A 486 -1.77 19.21 -11.55
C THR A 486 -2.00 17.70 -11.72
N PHE A 487 -3.22 17.24 -11.51
CA PHE A 487 -3.52 15.82 -11.61
C PHE A 487 -3.38 15.30 -13.05
N VAL A 488 -3.96 15.97 -14.03
CA VAL A 488 -3.85 15.54 -15.44
C VAL A 488 -2.42 15.63 -15.96
N ASN A 489 -1.60 16.58 -15.46
CA ASN A 489 -0.18 16.69 -15.80
C ASN A 489 0.62 15.48 -15.29
N ARG A 490 0.38 15.04 -14.05
CA ARG A 490 1.00 13.83 -13.48
C ARG A 490 0.57 12.56 -14.21
N LEU A 491 -0.72 12.45 -14.56
CA LEU A 491 -1.21 11.34 -15.39
C LEU A 491 -0.54 11.34 -16.75
N TRP A 492 -0.45 12.51 -17.39
CA TRP A 492 0.25 12.64 -18.67
C TRP A 492 1.69 12.17 -18.60
N LYS A 493 2.47 12.68 -17.62
CA LYS A 493 3.85 12.23 -17.41
C LYS A 493 3.92 10.70 -17.23
N ARG A 494 3.02 10.16 -16.42
CA ARG A 494 3.04 8.72 -16.13
C ARG A 494 2.82 7.86 -17.37
N PHE A 495 2.11 8.36 -18.39
CA PHE A 495 1.87 7.62 -19.63
C PHE A 495 2.84 7.93 -20.76
N VAL A 496 3.30 9.15 -20.84
CA VAL A 496 4.13 9.61 -21.96
C VAL A 496 5.60 9.76 -21.56
N GLY A 497 5.87 9.85 -20.26
CA GLY A 497 7.19 9.91 -19.64
C GLY A 497 7.70 11.32 -19.37
N LEU A 498 7.07 12.36 -19.92
CA LEU A 498 7.33 13.77 -19.61
C LEU A 498 6.01 14.52 -19.41
N GLY A 499 5.96 15.42 -18.46
CA GLY A 499 4.79 16.28 -18.21
C GLY A 499 4.61 17.37 -19.26
N LEU A 500 3.41 17.90 -19.32
CA LEU A 500 3.14 19.14 -20.04
C LEU A 500 3.79 20.31 -19.31
N VAL A 501 3.87 20.26 -17.99
CA VAL A 501 4.68 21.12 -17.11
C VAL A 501 5.73 20.26 -16.43
N GLU A 502 6.97 20.69 -16.43
CA GLU A 502 8.10 20.04 -15.74
C GLU A 502 8.92 21.08 -14.98
N PRO A 503 9.40 20.78 -13.76
CA PRO A 503 8.96 19.64 -12.92
C PRO A 503 7.46 19.62 -12.66
N VAL A 504 6.88 18.45 -12.41
CA VAL A 504 5.40 18.25 -12.34
C VAL A 504 4.69 19.08 -11.27
N ASP A 505 5.41 19.50 -10.24
CA ASP A 505 4.90 20.27 -9.10
C ASP A 505 5.32 21.74 -9.15
N GLU A 506 5.72 22.24 -10.32
CA GLU A 506 6.19 23.61 -10.49
C GLU A 506 5.32 24.41 -11.45
N PHE A 507 4.03 24.52 -11.13
CA PHE A 507 3.12 25.44 -11.81
C PHE A 507 3.42 26.88 -11.36
N ARG A 508 4.26 27.58 -12.13
CA ARG A 508 4.71 28.95 -11.89
C ARG A 508 4.24 29.85 -13.03
N SER A 509 4.05 31.15 -12.73
CA SER A 509 3.67 32.12 -13.76
C SER A 509 4.75 32.36 -14.80
N ASP A 510 6.01 32.16 -14.42
CA ASP A 510 7.19 32.30 -15.31
C ASP A 510 7.50 31.02 -16.11
N ARG A 511 6.77 29.93 -15.88
CA ARG A 511 6.92 28.66 -16.60
C ARG A 511 5.63 28.27 -17.31
N GLN A 512 5.64 28.28 -18.62
CA GLN A 512 4.47 27.86 -19.39
C GLN A 512 4.50 26.35 -19.64
N ALA A 513 3.31 25.76 -19.68
CA ALA A 513 3.15 24.38 -20.13
C ALA A 513 3.64 24.28 -21.60
N SER A 514 4.23 23.14 -21.95
CA SER A 514 4.63 22.88 -23.35
C SER A 514 3.45 22.93 -24.33
N HIS A 515 2.26 22.59 -23.87
CA HIS A 515 1.00 22.63 -24.63
C HIS A 515 -0.09 23.18 -23.72
N PRO A 516 -0.19 24.51 -23.55
CA PRO A 516 -1.08 25.12 -22.56
C PRO A 516 -2.56 24.86 -22.86
N GLU A 517 -2.95 24.89 -24.15
CA GLU A 517 -4.33 24.58 -24.54
C GLU A 517 -4.70 23.13 -24.28
N LEU A 518 -3.78 22.17 -24.51
CA LEU A 518 -4.03 20.75 -24.20
C LEU A 518 -4.19 20.55 -22.70
N LEU A 519 -3.34 21.18 -21.90
CA LEU A 519 -3.43 21.07 -20.44
C LEU A 519 -4.76 21.65 -19.93
N ALA A 520 -5.16 22.81 -20.43
CA ALA A 520 -6.44 23.43 -20.07
C ALA A 520 -7.61 22.59 -20.53
N TRP A 521 -7.55 22.03 -21.75
CA TRP A 521 -8.58 21.16 -22.29
C TRP A 521 -8.73 19.86 -21.49
N LEU A 522 -7.63 19.15 -21.21
CA LEU A 522 -7.63 17.93 -20.40
C LEU A 522 -8.16 18.17 -18.99
N ALA A 523 -7.77 19.28 -18.37
CA ALA A 523 -8.30 19.66 -17.05
C ALA A 523 -9.80 19.90 -17.09
N GLN A 524 -10.32 20.56 -18.14
CA GLN A 524 -11.76 20.77 -18.28
C GLN A 524 -12.52 19.48 -18.60
N GLU A 525 -11.98 18.59 -19.43
CA GLU A 525 -12.56 17.25 -19.66
C GLU A 525 -12.62 16.45 -18.35
N PHE A 526 -11.56 16.50 -17.55
CA PHE A 526 -11.53 15.87 -16.23
C PHE A 526 -12.63 16.45 -15.30
N MET A 527 -12.72 17.77 -15.18
CA MET A 527 -13.74 18.42 -14.37
C MET A 527 -15.16 18.09 -14.85
N ARG A 528 -15.39 18.16 -16.17
CA ARG A 528 -16.71 17.90 -16.78
C ARG A 528 -17.15 16.45 -16.72
N SER A 529 -16.20 15.50 -16.67
CA SER A 529 -16.50 14.09 -16.42
C SER A 529 -16.94 13.82 -14.98
N GLY A 530 -16.94 14.83 -14.10
CA GLY A 530 -17.19 14.68 -12.67
C GLY A 530 -15.95 14.22 -11.92
N TYR A 531 -14.76 14.58 -12.40
CA TYR A 531 -13.46 14.17 -11.87
C TYR A 531 -13.24 12.66 -11.93
N ASP A 532 -13.74 12.03 -12.97
CA ASP A 532 -13.56 10.62 -13.25
C ASP A 532 -12.13 10.34 -13.73
N ILE A 533 -11.34 9.68 -12.90
CA ILE A 533 -9.94 9.32 -13.22
C ILE A 533 -9.89 8.39 -14.44
N LYS A 534 -10.73 7.36 -14.46
CA LYS A 534 -10.74 6.37 -15.55
C LYS A 534 -11.15 6.99 -16.89
N HIS A 535 -11.95 8.06 -16.88
CA HIS A 535 -12.28 8.81 -18.09
C HIS A 535 -11.03 9.44 -18.73
N VAL A 536 -10.20 10.12 -17.93
CA VAL A 536 -8.96 10.73 -18.44
C VAL A 536 -7.97 9.67 -18.91
N LEU A 537 -7.83 8.56 -18.17
CA LEU A 537 -6.98 7.43 -18.57
C LEU A 537 -7.42 6.91 -19.96
N ARG A 538 -8.69 6.64 -20.12
CA ARG A 538 -9.27 6.18 -21.39
C ARG A 538 -9.02 7.17 -22.55
N LEU A 539 -9.16 8.47 -22.25
CA LEU A 539 -8.96 9.52 -23.24
C LEU A 539 -7.50 9.59 -23.73
N VAL A 540 -6.55 9.59 -22.80
CA VAL A 540 -5.11 9.65 -23.13
C VAL A 540 -4.67 8.37 -23.83
N MET A 541 -5.05 7.20 -23.32
CA MET A 541 -4.57 5.91 -23.85
C MET A 541 -5.16 5.57 -25.22
N ASN A 542 -6.35 6.09 -25.57
CA ASN A 542 -6.92 5.99 -26.90
C ASN A 542 -6.38 7.04 -27.87
N SER A 543 -5.50 7.95 -27.44
CA SER A 543 -4.85 8.88 -28.36
C SER A 543 -3.79 8.16 -29.18
N ARG A 544 -3.54 8.68 -30.36
CA ARG A 544 -2.42 8.25 -31.21
C ARG A 544 -1.07 8.53 -30.53
N THR A 545 -0.99 9.65 -29.83
CA THR A 545 0.18 10.09 -29.07
C THR A 545 0.66 9.04 -28.06
N TYR A 546 -0.25 8.46 -27.27
CA TYR A 546 0.08 7.36 -26.36
C TYR A 546 0.50 6.09 -27.11
N GLN A 547 -0.09 5.84 -28.26
CA GLN A 547 0.14 4.63 -29.08
C GLN A 547 1.34 4.72 -30.02
N LEU A 548 2.13 5.78 -29.97
CA LEU A 548 3.34 5.91 -30.77
C LEU A 548 4.40 4.87 -30.34
N ALA A 549 5.19 4.45 -31.31
CA ALA A 549 6.38 3.64 -31.07
C ALA A 549 7.47 4.47 -30.38
N TYR A 550 8.21 3.82 -29.48
CA TYR A 550 9.42 4.43 -28.94
C TYR A 550 10.47 4.58 -30.03
N ASN A 551 10.99 5.79 -30.20
CA ASN A 551 12.06 6.12 -31.10
C ASN A 551 13.00 7.13 -30.46
N LYS A 552 14.22 6.69 -30.11
CA LYS A 552 15.22 7.53 -29.43
C LYS A 552 15.50 8.84 -30.15
N GLY A 553 15.48 8.84 -31.51
CA GLY A 553 15.76 10.03 -32.32
C GLY A 553 14.59 11.04 -32.35
N LEU A 554 13.40 10.64 -31.89
CA LEU A 554 12.21 11.49 -31.85
C LEU A 554 11.76 11.82 -30.42
N ALA A 555 12.35 11.16 -29.43
CA ALA A 555 12.04 11.41 -28.02
C ALA A 555 12.53 12.79 -27.57
N ASP A 556 11.70 13.51 -26.84
CA ASP A 556 12.09 14.82 -26.30
C ASP A 556 13.16 14.63 -25.21
N ALA A 557 14.20 15.48 -25.24
CA ALA A 557 15.17 15.53 -24.16
C ALA A 557 14.60 16.36 -23.00
N PHE A 558 14.80 15.88 -21.79
CA PHE A 558 14.53 16.67 -20.59
C PHE A 558 15.83 16.99 -19.88
N ASP A 559 16.07 18.27 -19.68
CA ASP A 559 17.13 18.80 -18.84
C ASP A 559 16.48 19.65 -17.74
N PRO A 560 16.61 19.30 -16.45
CA PRO A 560 16.06 20.08 -15.37
C PRO A 560 16.48 21.56 -15.38
N ASN A 561 17.67 21.85 -15.91
CA ASN A 561 18.20 23.20 -16.06
C ASN A 561 17.63 23.95 -17.28
N GLN A 562 16.94 23.26 -18.18
CA GLN A 562 16.31 23.79 -19.38
C GLN A 562 14.84 23.36 -19.46
N SER A 563 14.12 23.56 -18.36
CA SER A 563 12.71 23.13 -18.23
C SER A 563 11.77 23.75 -19.26
N GLU A 564 12.18 24.83 -19.92
CA GLU A 564 11.43 25.51 -21.00
C GLU A 564 11.73 24.95 -22.39
N ALA A 565 12.64 23.97 -22.53
CA ALA A 565 12.90 23.34 -23.81
C ALA A 565 11.60 22.83 -24.45
N PRO A 566 11.39 23.08 -25.76
CA PRO A 566 10.14 22.69 -26.40
C PRO A 566 9.98 21.19 -26.41
N ARG A 567 8.84 20.70 -25.92
CA ARG A 567 8.45 19.28 -25.99
C ARG A 567 7.43 19.09 -27.10
N TYR A 568 7.63 18.04 -27.89
CA TYR A 568 6.80 17.75 -29.07
C TYR A 568 6.04 16.43 -28.95
N PHE A 569 6.41 15.55 -28.03
CA PHE A 569 5.80 14.23 -27.81
C PHE A 569 5.69 13.38 -29.09
N ARG A 570 6.74 13.40 -29.91
CA ARG A 570 6.81 12.61 -31.15
C ARG A 570 7.18 11.14 -30.90
N SER A 571 7.56 10.81 -29.71
CA SER A 571 7.83 9.47 -29.19
C SER A 571 7.54 9.48 -27.70
N PRO A 572 6.99 8.40 -27.13
CA PRO A 572 6.98 8.25 -25.68
C PRO A 572 8.42 8.18 -25.17
N GLN A 573 8.64 8.51 -23.90
CA GLN A 573 9.90 8.26 -23.24
C GLN A 573 10.01 6.77 -22.89
N LEU A 574 11.25 6.32 -22.76
CA LEU A 574 11.54 5.01 -22.21
C LEU A 574 11.36 5.08 -20.68
N ARG A 575 10.29 4.50 -20.17
CA ARG A 575 9.96 4.53 -18.74
C ARG A 575 10.40 3.24 -18.08
N ARG A 576 11.11 3.34 -16.98
CA ARG A 576 11.53 2.18 -16.21
C ARG A 576 10.34 1.62 -15.38
N LEU A 577 10.29 0.30 -15.23
CA LEU A 577 9.34 -0.32 -14.29
C LEU A 577 9.68 0.11 -12.85
N SER A 578 8.68 0.47 -12.08
CA SER A 578 8.86 0.64 -10.64
C SER A 578 9.20 -0.70 -9.97
N ALA A 579 9.71 -0.66 -8.73
CA ALA A 579 9.97 -1.87 -7.98
C ALA A 579 8.74 -2.78 -7.88
N GLU A 580 7.57 -2.19 -7.67
CA GLU A 580 6.30 -2.89 -7.60
C GLU A 580 5.95 -3.54 -8.94
N GLN A 581 6.03 -2.79 -10.04
CA GLN A 581 5.77 -3.31 -11.38
C GLN A 581 6.73 -4.44 -11.77
N LEU A 582 8.01 -4.28 -11.45
CA LEU A 582 9.01 -5.28 -11.80
C LEU A 582 8.78 -6.59 -11.01
N LEU A 583 8.70 -6.52 -9.69
CA LEU A 583 8.58 -7.72 -8.83
C LEU A 583 7.22 -8.42 -9.02
N ASP A 584 6.14 -7.65 -9.17
CA ASP A 584 4.83 -8.21 -9.45
C ASP A 584 4.79 -8.84 -10.86
N SER A 585 5.51 -8.26 -11.85
CA SER A 585 5.63 -8.85 -13.18
C SER A 585 6.44 -10.14 -13.20
N LEU A 586 7.55 -10.23 -12.45
CA LEU A 586 8.31 -11.48 -12.29
C LEU A 586 7.41 -12.59 -11.75
N GLN A 587 6.55 -12.24 -10.79
CA GLN A 587 5.58 -13.20 -10.24
C GLN A 587 4.54 -13.64 -11.28
N VAL A 588 4.03 -12.70 -12.11
CA VAL A 588 3.09 -13.04 -13.20
C VAL A 588 3.77 -13.93 -14.22
N VAL A 589 5.00 -13.62 -14.63
CA VAL A 589 5.77 -14.47 -15.56
C VAL A 589 5.94 -15.87 -14.99
N GLY A 590 6.38 -15.97 -13.73
CA GLY A 590 6.64 -17.25 -13.09
C GLY A 590 5.39 -18.11 -12.89
N THR A 591 4.24 -17.51 -12.61
CA THR A 591 3.00 -18.22 -12.28
C THR A 591 1.96 -18.22 -13.39
N GLN A 592 2.11 -17.38 -14.39
CA GLN A 592 1.14 -17.10 -15.45
C GLN A 592 -0.26 -16.69 -14.91
N LYS A 593 -0.29 -16.07 -13.73
CA LYS A 593 -1.52 -15.60 -13.06
C LYS A 593 -1.28 -14.26 -12.37
N ILE A 594 -2.27 -13.39 -12.47
CA ILE A 594 -2.33 -12.16 -11.66
C ILE A 594 -3.00 -12.52 -10.33
N ASN A 595 -2.33 -12.23 -9.22
CA ASN A 595 -2.83 -12.53 -7.89
C ASN A 595 -2.65 -11.30 -6.98
N SER A 596 -3.75 -10.59 -6.72
CA SER A 596 -3.76 -9.39 -5.89
C SER A 596 -3.15 -9.61 -4.51
N ALA A 597 -3.46 -10.71 -3.83
CA ALA A 597 -2.95 -11.00 -2.48
C ALA A 597 -1.41 -11.15 -2.41
N ARG A 598 -0.74 -11.31 -3.56
CA ARG A 598 0.72 -11.48 -3.63
C ARG A 598 1.45 -10.25 -4.12
N ARG A 599 0.75 -9.17 -4.42
CA ARG A 599 1.40 -7.95 -4.89
C ARG A 599 2.28 -7.33 -3.82
N LEU A 600 3.37 -6.73 -4.27
CA LEU A 600 4.37 -6.11 -3.39
C LEU A 600 3.76 -5.04 -2.47
N MET A 601 2.70 -4.38 -2.91
CA MET A 601 2.01 -3.37 -2.10
C MET A 601 1.43 -3.92 -0.78
N TYR A 602 1.06 -5.21 -0.73
CA TYR A 602 0.53 -5.84 0.49
C TYR A 602 1.62 -6.34 1.44
N ARG A 603 2.89 -6.31 1.02
CA ARG A 603 4.01 -6.64 1.91
C ARG A 603 4.31 -5.44 2.80
N ARG A 604 4.26 -5.66 4.11
CA ARG A 604 4.45 -4.59 5.12
C ARG A 604 5.84 -3.98 5.05
N GLU A 605 6.86 -4.80 4.86
CA GLU A 605 8.24 -4.36 4.84
C GLU A 605 8.79 -4.37 3.41
N ALA A 606 9.58 -3.36 3.10
CA ALA A 606 10.31 -3.32 1.85
C ALA A 606 11.52 -4.26 1.95
N THR A 607 11.62 -5.23 1.05
CA THR A 607 12.79 -6.10 0.95
C THR A 607 14.01 -5.32 0.47
N VAL A 608 15.22 -5.83 0.67
CA VAL A 608 16.44 -5.21 0.18
C VAL A 608 16.36 -4.99 -1.33
N LEU A 609 15.93 -6.00 -2.07
CA LEU A 609 15.74 -5.90 -3.53
C LEU A 609 14.74 -4.78 -3.88
N SER A 610 13.57 -4.73 -3.24
CA SER A 610 12.55 -3.72 -3.53
C SER A 610 13.03 -2.29 -3.21
N GLN A 611 13.82 -2.10 -2.14
CA GLN A 611 14.42 -0.80 -1.80
C GLN A 611 15.48 -0.40 -2.82
N VAL A 612 16.36 -1.32 -3.19
CA VAL A 612 17.37 -1.10 -4.23
C VAL A 612 16.70 -0.73 -5.55
N LEU A 613 15.56 -1.32 -5.87
CA LEU A 613 14.77 -1.00 -7.07
C LEU A 613 13.97 0.31 -6.96
N GLY A 614 14.02 1.01 -5.83
CA GLY A 614 13.43 2.34 -5.64
C GLY A 614 12.10 2.37 -4.89
N ARG A 615 11.67 1.25 -4.25
CA ARG A 615 10.55 1.30 -3.32
C ARG A 615 10.98 2.04 -2.05
N PRO A 616 10.28 3.08 -1.61
CA PRO A 616 10.60 3.75 -0.36
C PRO A 616 10.53 2.78 0.83
N ALA A 617 11.55 2.77 1.68
CA ALA A 617 11.56 1.99 2.91
C ALA A 617 10.49 2.49 3.90
N ALA A 618 10.31 3.82 3.93
CA ALA A 618 9.24 4.50 4.65
C ALA A 618 8.81 5.72 3.83
N ARG A 619 7.52 6.02 3.83
CA ARG A 619 6.97 7.21 3.19
C ARG A 619 6.87 8.32 4.23
N SER A 620 8.00 8.87 4.64
CA SER A 620 8.05 9.97 5.61
C SER A 620 7.65 11.32 5.02
N GLU A 621 7.73 11.45 3.69
CA GLU A 621 7.38 12.66 2.94
C GLU A 621 6.53 12.32 1.72
N VAL A 622 5.86 13.33 1.16
CA VAL A 622 5.15 13.20 -0.10
C VAL A 622 6.13 12.98 -1.25
N ILE A 623 5.86 11.99 -2.07
CA ILE A 623 6.65 11.64 -3.26
C ILE A 623 5.73 11.76 -4.46
N THR A 624 5.85 12.87 -5.18
CA THR A 624 5.01 13.15 -6.35
C THR A 624 5.62 12.65 -7.66
N ASP A 625 6.93 12.40 -7.63
CA ASP A 625 7.71 11.88 -8.75
C ASP A 625 8.87 11.03 -8.21
N ARG A 626 8.97 9.78 -8.64
CA ARG A 626 10.08 8.90 -8.31
C ARG A 626 11.18 9.05 -9.36
N SER A 627 12.45 9.03 -8.92
CA SER A 627 13.57 8.99 -9.84
C SER A 627 13.54 7.72 -10.70
N GLU A 628 13.64 7.89 -12.00
CA GLU A 628 13.77 6.80 -12.99
C GLU A 628 15.24 6.45 -13.29
N GLU A 629 16.19 7.13 -12.66
CA GLU A 629 17.61 6.88 -12.87
C GLU A 629 18.02 5.50 -12.34
N MET A 630 18.82 4.80 -13.12
CA MET A 630 19.38 3.51 -12.74
C MET A 630 20.69 3.69 -11.99
N ALA A 631 20.73 3.24 -10.75
CA ALA A 631 21.97 3.10 -10.00
C ALA A 631 22.64 1.76 -10.32
N THR A 632 23.99 1.74 -10.33
CA THR A 632 24.78 0.52 -10.57
C THR A 632 24.39 -0.64 -9.63
N ILE A 633 24.04 -0.34 -8.38
CA ILE A 633 23.62 -1.35 -7.42
C ILE A 633 22.36 -2.11 -7.85
N GLN A 634 21.43 -1.45 -8.53
CA GLN A 634 20.20 -2.08 -9.03
C GLN A 634 20.53 -3.14 -10.10
N PHE A 635 21.45 -2.80 -10.99
CA PHE A 635 21.90 -3.73 -12.02
C PHE A 635 22.64 -4.94 -11.44
N LEU A 636 23.51 -4.70 -10.45
CA LEU A 636 24.22 -5.78 -9.74
C LEU A 636 23.26 -6.71 -9.00
N GLU A 637 22.22 -6.15 -8.35
CA GLU A 637 21.22 -6.94 -7.63
C GLU A 637 20.40 -7.80 -8.59
N MET A 638 20.04 -7.29 -9.77
CA MET A 638 19.33 -8.07 -10.80
C MET A 638 20.23 -9.18 -11.40
N LEU A 639 21.54 -8.94 -11.51
CA LEU A 639 22.44 -9.97 -12.02
C LEU A 639 22.73 -11.08 -11.01
N ASN A 640 22.96 -10.74 -9.74
CA ASN A 640 23.51 -11.64 -8.74
C ASN A 640 22.69 -11.74 -7.44
N GLY A 641 21.68 -10.89 -7.26
CA GLY A 641 20.88 -10.84 -6.04
C GLY A 641 20.11 -12.14 -5.82
N PRO A 642 20.21 -12.75 -4.64
CA PRO A 642 19.59 -14.05 -4.37
C PRO A 642 18.07 -14.01 -4.44
N GLU A 643 17.43 -12.91 -4.07
CA GLU A 643 15.99 -12.72 -4.16
C GLU A 643 15.55 -12.68 -5.63
N TYR A 644 16.24 -11.90 -6.47
CA TYR A 644 15.94 -11.81 -7.90
C TYR A 644 16.12 -13.17 -8.59
N GLN A 645 17.25 -13.85 -8.32
CA GLN A 645 17.52 -15.20 -8.82
C GLN A 645 16.46 -16.21 -8.38
N ALA A 646 15.98 -16.12 -7.13
CA ALA A 646 14.94 -16.99 -6.62
C ALA A 646 13.60 -16.82 -7.35
N HIS A 647 13.21 -15.59 -7.71
CA HIS A 647 12.02 -15.32 -8.51
C HIS A 647 12.08 -16.03 -9.86
N ILE A 648 13.23 -16.03 -10.50
CA ILE A 648 13.44 -16.63 -11.83
C ILE A 648 13.54 -18.15 -11.74
N TYR A 649 14.58 -18.64 -11.05
CA TYR A 649 14.89 -20.07 -11.10
C TYR A 649 13.89 -20.95 -10.32
N ARG A 650 13.04 -20.38 -9.48
CA ARG A 650 11.95 -21.09 -8.79
C ARG A 650 10.58 -20.90 -9.43
N ALA A 651 10.52 -20.24 -10.58
CA ALA A 651 9.27 -19.99 -11.28
C ALA A 651 8.57 -21.34 -11.65
N PRO A 652 7.28 -21.52 -11.30
CA PRO A 652 6.50 -22.70 -11.67
C PRO A 652 6.42 -22.93 -13.17
N LEU A 653 6.51 -21.87 -13.97
CA LEU A 653 6.58 -21.95 -15.43
C LEU A 653 7.71 -22.87 -15.88
N LEU A 654 8.88 -22.81 -15.23
CA LEU A 654 10.02 -23.64 -15.59
C LEU A 654 9.76 -25.13 -15.34
N ASP A 655 9.06 -25.45 -14.26
CA ASP A 655 8.67 -26.84 -13.97
C ASP A 655 7.71 -27.36 -15.03
N LEU A 656 6.75 -26.52 -15.47
CA LEU A 656 5.83 -26.85 -16.55
C LEU A 656 6.60 -27.08 -17.87
N LEU A 657 7.48 -26.15 -18.25
CA LEU A 657 8.25 -26.23 -19.49
C LEU A 657 9.32 -27.33 -19.45
N SER A 658 9.73 -27.80 -18.29
CA SER A 658 10.65 -28.93 -18.17
C SER A 658 10.07 -30.25 -18.69
N ALA A 659 8.75 -30.35 -18.85
CA ALA A 659 8.08 -31.46 -19.49
C ALA A 659 8.07 -31.41 -21.03
N GLU A 660 8.38 -30.22 -21.61
CA GLU A 660 8.42 -30.03 -23.07
C GLU A 660 9.69 -30.66 -23.66
N ASN A 661 9.58 -31.26 -24.84
CA ASN A 661 10.70 -31.87 -25.55
C ASN A 661 11.14 -31.07 -26.78
N ASN A 662 10.33 -30.13 -27.21
CA ASN A 662 10.62 -29.26 -28.36
C ASN A 662 11.17 -27.91 -27.85
N ALA A 663 12.47 -27.71 -28.05
CA ALA A 663 13.16 -26.52 -27.65
C ALA A 663 12.58 -25.24 -28.25
N LYS A 664 12.07 -25.28 -29.48
CA LYS A 664 11.47 -24.15 -30.14
C LYS A 664 10.19 -23.72 -29.42
N VAL A 665 9.33 -24.67 -29.05
CA VAL A 665 8.09 -24.41 -28.28
C VAL A 665 8.42 -23.85 -26.90
N ALA A 666 9.43 -24.40 -26.22
CA ALA A 666 9.86 -23.91 -24.93
C ALA A 666 10.39 -22.44 -25.00
N VAL A 667 11.22 -22.12 -26.00
CA VAL A 667 11.72 -20.77 -26.23
C VAL A 667 10.59 -19.80 -26.56
N GLU A 668 9.67 -20.17 -27.46
CA GLU A 668 8.52 -19.34 -27.80
C GLU A 668 7.64 -19.07 -26.57
N SER A 669 7.43 -20.07 -25.71
CA SER A 669 6.66 -19.94 -24.47
C SER A 669 7.32 -18.99 -23.47
N LEU A 670 8.65 -19.06 -23.31
CA LEU A 670 9.40 -18.14 -22.43
C LEU A 670 9.34 -16.69 -22.95
N TYR A 671 9.49 -16.48 -24.27
CA TYR A 671 9.36 -15.14 -24.85
C TYR A 671 7.96 -14.56 -24.70
N LEU A 672 6.94 -15.36 -24.95
CA LEU A 672 5.55 -14.92 -24.79
C LEU A 672 5.23 -14.61 -23.32
N ALA A 673 5.73 -15.41 -22.37
CA ALA A 673 5.54 -15.18 -20.95
C ALA A 673 6.27 -13.94 -20.46
N ALA A 674 7.53 -13.73 -20.81
CA ALA A 674 8.36 -12.64 -20.32
C ALA A 674 8.19 -11.34 -21.12
N LEU A 675 8.23 -11.42 -22.46
CA LEU A 675 8.26 -10.26 -23.34
C LEU A 675 6.94 -10.00 -24.07
N ASN A 676 5.95 -10.89 -23.94
CA ASN A 676 4.62 -10.80 -24.56
C ASN A 676 4.64 -10.75 -26.09
N ARG A 677 5.70 -11.28 -26.71
CA ARG A 677 5.88 -11.40 -28.14
C ARG A 677 6.55 -12.73 -28.52
N PRO A 678 6.38 -13.23 -29.72
CA PRO A 678 7.20 -14.33 -30.22
C PRO A 678 8.65 -13.89 -30.41
N PRO A 679 9.63 -14.81 -30.28
CA PRO A 679 11.00 -14.51 -30.67
C PRO A 679 11.12 -14.36 -32.20
N SER A 680 12.01 -13.50 -32.64
CA SER A 680 12.42 -13.44 -34.04
C SER A 680 13.18 -14.73 -34.43
N ALA A 681 13.33 -14.98 -35.73
CA ALA A 681 14.13 -16.12 -36.19
C ALA A 681 15.59 -16.06 -35.70
N ALA A 682 16.15 -14.84 -35.62
CA ALA A 682 17.51 -14.61 -35.11
C ALA A 682 17.67 -14.92 -33.62
N GLU A 683 16.60 -14.81 -32.84
CA GLU A 683 16.55 -15.15 -31.41
C GLU A 683 16.20 -16.64 -31.22
N SER A 684 15.16 -17.14 -31.90
CA SER A 684 14.66 -18.49 -31.72
C SER A 684 15.61 -19.58 -32.13
N GLN A 685 16.33 -19.43 -33.31
CA GLN A 685 17.19 -20.47 -33.82
C GLN A 685 18.38 -20.81 -32.92
N PRO A 686 19.22 -19.84 -32.47
CA PRO A 686 20.37 -20.15 -31.64
C PRO A 686 19.94 -20.66 -30.25
N LEU A 687 18.87 -20.09 -29.65
CA LEU A 687 18.38 -20.54 -28.34
C LEU A 687 17.79 -21.96 -28.39
N SER A 688 17.07 -22.29 -29.46
CA SER A 688 16.52 -23.64 -29.63
C SER A 688 17.65 -24.67 -29.85
N LEU A 689 18.66 -24.34 -30.62
CA LEU A 689 19.84 -25.23 -30.83
C LEU A 689 20.59 -25.44 -29.50
N TRP A 690 20.76 -24.39 -28.72
CA TRP A 690 21.43 -24.46 -27.43
C TRP A 690 20.61 -25.26 -26.39
N LEU A 691 19.28 -25.09 -26.34
CA LEU A 691 18.39 -25.73 -25.37
C LEU A 691 18.10 -27.21 -25.70
N GLN A 692 18.04 -27.60 -26.98
CA GLN A 692 17.62 -28.93 -27.44
C GLN A 692 18.36 -30.09 -26.76
N PRO A 693 19.71 -30.07 -26.60
CA PRO A 693 20.43 -31.16 -25.92
C PRO A 693 20.01 -31.32 -24.45
N ALA A 694 19.75 -30.22 -23.75
CA ALA A 694 19.32 -30.24 -22.37
C ALA A 694 17.90 -30.84 -22.22
N LEU A 695 17.00 -30.57 -23.16
CA LEU A 695 15.67 -31.15 -23.18
C LEU A 695 15.65 -32.63 -23.60
N GLN A 696 16.70 -33.12 -24.27
CA GLN A 696 16.84 -34.55 -24.58
C GLN A 696 17.37 -35.39 -23.41
N GLN A 697 17.91 -34.76 -22.36
CA GLN A 697 18.23 -35.49 -21.13
C GLN A 697 16.96 -36.05 -20.54
N THR A 698 16.98 -37.33 -20.18
CA THR A 698 15.81 -38.11 -19.80
C THR A 698 14.96 -37.38 -18.74
N ALA A 699 13.68 -37.18 -19.09
CA ALA A 699 12.67 -36.75 -18.17
C ALA A 699 12.50 -37.84 -17.09
N GLY A 700 13.12 -37.65 -15.96
CA GLY A 700 13.02 -38.66 -14.88
C GLY A 700 14.23 -38.75 -13.96
N THR A 701 15.36 -38.19 -14.30
CA THR A 701 16.45 -37.99 -13.35
C THR A 701 16.08 -36.83 -12.44
N LYS A 702 15.25 -37.11 -11.43
CA LYS A 702 15.11 -36.19 -10.29
C LYS A 702 16.47 -36.10 -9.65
N LEU A 703 17.00 -34.88 -9.49
CA LEU A 703 18.13 -34.67 -8.60
C LEU A 703 17.79 -35.26 -7.23
N PRO A 704 18.73 -35.85 -6.51
CA PRO A 704 18.47 -36.35 -5.15
C PRO A 704 17.83 -35.24 -4.33
N MET A 705 16.84 -35.62 -3.53
CA MET A 705 16.19 -34.66 -2.63
C MET A 705 17.25 -34.05 -1.72
N ASP A 706 17.35 -32.75 -1.71
CA ASP A 706 18.32 -32.00 -0.94
C ASP A 706 17.67 -31.49 0.36
N GLU A 707 18.30 -31.76 1.50
CA GLU A 707 17.86 -31.25 2.80
C GLU A 707 18.51 -29.91 3.06
N LEU A 708 17.73 -28.83 2.99
CA LEU A 708 18.13 -27.54 3.49
C LEU A 708 17.87 -27.48 5.01
N VAL A 709 18.90 -27.64 5.83
CA VAL A 709 18.79 -27.46 7.27
C VAL A 709 18.71 -25.98 7.60
N LEU A 710 17.62 -25.56 8.23
CA LEU A 710 17.42 -24.18 8.67
C LEU A 710 18.11 -23.92 10.02
N PHE A 711 18.04 -24.85 10.94
CA PHE A 711 18.83 -24.84 12.17
C PHE A 711 19.02 -26.26 12.74
N ASP A 712 20.09 -26.43 13.47
CA ASP A 712 20.53 -27.68 14.12
C ASP A 712 20.95 -27.37 15.55
N ASP A 713 22.26 -27.19 15.83
CA ASP A 713 22.81 -26.89 17.16
C ASP A 713 22.56 -25.45 17.63
N GLU A 714 22.18 -24.55 16.75
CA GLU A 714 21.92 -23.14 17.05
C GLU A 714 20.90 -22.55 16.09
N VAL A 715 20.26 -21.48 16.52
CA VAL A 715 19.46 -20.65 15.61
C VAL A 715 20.41 -19.65 14.93
N PRO A 716 20.51 -19.65 13.61
CA PRO A 716 21.30 -18.65 12.89
C PRO A 716 20.97 -17.23 13.34
N SER A 717 21.98 -16.41 13.57
CA SER A 717 21.84 -15.04 14.11
C SER A 717 21.02 -14.11 13.22
N ILE A 718 20.83 -14.49 11.95
CA ILE A 718 19.96 -13.78 11.01
C ILE A 718 18.47 -14.00 11.28
N PHE A 719 18.08 -15.06 12.03
CA PHE A 719 16.70 -15.34 12.38
C PHE A 719 16.36 -14.72 13.73
N THR A 720 15.13 -14.23 13.87
CA THR A 720 14.65 -13.70 15.15
C THR A 720 13.86 -14.78 15.88
N THR A 721 14.23 -15.09 17.12
CA THR A 721 13.45 -16.01 17.95
C THR A 721 12.16 -15.33 18.44
N LEU A 722 11.04 -16.05 18.31
CA LEU A 722 9.75 -15.54 18.72
C LEU A 722 9.58 -15.61 20.24
N ASN A 723 9.19 -14.48 20.85
CA ASN A 723 9.07 -14.29 22.31
C ASN A 723 7.68 -13.72 22.71
N ALA A 724 6.61 -14.16 22.04
CA ALA A 724 5.24 -13.76 22.38
C ALA A 724 4.65 -14.62 23.54
N THR A 725 3.47 -14.27 24.03
CA THR A 725 2.83 -14.83 25.25
C THR A 725 2.70 -16.36 25.24
N ASN A 726 2.66 -16.99 24.06
CA ASN A 726 2.53 -18.44 23.88
C ASN A 726 3.83 -19.13 23.46
N TYR A 727 4.94 -18.40 23.43
CA TYR A 727 6.24 -18.93 23.09
C TYR A 727 7.09 -19.15 24.35
N ALA A 728 7.70 -20.33 24.44
CA ALA A 728 8.62 -20.64 25.50
C ALA A 728 10.05 -20.22 25.14
N PRO A 729 10.88 -19.87 26.13
CA PRO A 729 12.30 -19.72 25.89
C PRO A 729 12.90 -21.01 25.31
N TRP A 730 13.87 -20.85 24.42
CA TRP A 730 14.59 -21.99 23.85
C TRP A 730 15.42 -22.68 24.93
N SER A 731 15.17 -23.97 25.15
CA SER A 731 15.89 -24.77 26.17
C SER A 731 16.75 -25.79 25.45
N TRP A 732 18.00 -25.37 25.25
CA TRP A 732 19.06 -26.24 24.70
C TRP A 732 19.67 -27.15 25.75
N GLY A 733 19.99 -28.39 25.37
CA GLY A 733 20.71 -29.34 26.19
C GLY A 733 21.64 -30.24 25.38
N SER A 734 22.72 -30.62 25.97
CA SER A 734 23.79 -31.40 25.35
C SER A 734 23.57 -32.91 25.43
N LYS A 735 24.32 -33.63 24.61
CA LYS A 735 24.38 -35.11 24.66
C LYS A 735 24.86 -35.58 26.02
N GLY A 736 24.06 -36.33 26.72
CA GLY A 736 24.28 -36.75 28.11
C GLY A 736 23.31 -36.12 29.10
N GLU A 737 22.82 -34.92 28.83
CA GLU A 737 21.75 -34.26 29.58
C GLU A 737 20.39 -34.63 29.02
N GLN A 738 20.31 -34.73 27.68
CA GLN A 738 19.10 -35.09 26.96
C GLN A 738 19.40 -35.79 25.61
N PRO A 739 18.41 -36.43 24.98
CA PRO A 739 18.56 -37.00 23.63
C PRO A 739 19.02 -35.95 22.63
N VAL A 740 20.04 -36.26 21.81
CA VAL A 740 20.50 -35.43 20.67
C VAL A 740 20.55 -36.32 19.43
N PHE A 741 19.98 -35.91 18.31
CA PHE A 741 19.99 -36.64 17.06
C PHE A 741 21.29 -36.43 16.29
N ALA A 742 21.60 -35.17 16.02
CA ALA A 742 22.79 -34.75 15.28
C ALA A 742 23.53 -33.65 16.06
N GLY A 743 24.80 -33.41 15.71
CA GLY A 743 25.56 -32.32 16.34
C GLY A 743 25.79 -32.49 17.82
N LYS A 744 25.63 -31.40 18.57
CA LYS A 744 25.96 -31.28 20.01
C LYS A 744 24.75 -31.04 20.90
N LEU A 745 23.73 -30.36 20.39
CA LEU A 745 22.61 -29.86 21.17
C LEU A 745 21.27 -30.29 20.55
N SER A 746 20.26 -30.39 21.36
CA SER A 746 18.87 -30.48 20.95
C SER A 746 17.99 -29.51 21.73
N ILE A 747 16.79 -29.27 21.30
CA ILE A 747 15.84 -28.34 21.94
C ILE A 747 14.83 -29.16 22.73
N ARG A 748 14.54 -28.75 23.96
CA ARG A 748 13.55 -29.41 24.81
C ARG A 748 12.28 -28.55 24.90
N THR A 749 11.13 -29.15 24.62
CA THR A 749 9.83 -28.64 25.06
C THR A 749 9.35 -29.45 26.27
N ASN A 750 8.92 -28.78 27.32
CA ASN A 750 8.35 -29.43 28.50
C ASN A 750 7.09 -28.68 28.90
N ASN A 751 5.99 -29.05 28.28
CA ASN A 751 4.73 -28.39 28.46
C ASN A 751 3.91 -29.04 29.59
N LYS A 752 3.76 -28.31 30.71
CA LYS A 752 2.93 -28.74 31.84
C LYS A 752 1.45 -28.42 31.63
N ASP A 753 1.14 -27.51 30.68
CA ASP A 753 -0.24 -27.14 30.35
C ASP A 753 -0.80 -28.18 29.36
N LYS A 754 -1.94 -28.76 29.69
CA LYS A 754 -2.63 -29.73 28.86
C LYS A 754 -3.68 -29.07 27.94
N GLY A 755 -3.91 -27.77 28.11
CA GLY A 755 -4.90 -26.98 27.36
C GLY A 755 -4.32 -26.13 26.24
N LYS A 756 -2.99 -25.84 26.27
CA LYS A 756 -2.36 -24.95 25.30
C LYS A 756 -1.08 -25.52 24.74
N VAL A 757 -0.86 -25.32 23.45
CA VAL A 757 0.41 -25.66 22.79
C VAL A 757 1.48 -24.69 23.26
N GLN A 758 2.61 -25.22 23.69
CA GLN A 758 3.80 -24.44 23.96
C GLN A 758 4.65 -24.40 22.71
N TRP A 759 4.78 -23.21 22.13
CA TRP A 759 5.49 -22.98 20.89
C TRP A 759 6.95 -22.58 21.11
N GLN A 760 7.80 -22.95 20.18
CA GLN A 760 9.12 -22.40 19.93
C GLN A 760 9.21 -22.10 18.44
N GLY A 761 9.74 -20.95 18.06
CA GLY A 761 9.71 -20.57 16.65
C GLY A 761 10.70 -19.46 16.33
N VAL A 762 10.88 -19.30 15.03
CA VAL A 762 11.71 -18.25 14.44
C VAL A 762 10.90 -17.45 13.44
N GLU A 763 11.21 -16.17 13.38
CA GLU A 763 10.80 -15.28 12.31
C GLU A 763 11.98 -15.09 11.35
N PHE A 764 11.72 -15.27 10.08
CA PHE A 764 12.69 -15.09 9.03
C PHE A 764 12.69 -13.63 8.58
N PRO A 765 13.87 -13.04 8.25
CA PRO A 765 13.89 -11.80 7.48
C PRO A 765 13.02 -11.96 6.24
N SER A 766 12.35 -10.88 5.84
CA SER A 766 11.42 -10.92 4.72
C SER A 766 12.07 -11.57 3.50
N ASP A 767 11.38 -12.59 2.96
CA ASP A 767 11.72 -13.32 1.73
C ASP A 767 13.01 -14.18 1.75
N LEU A 768 13.70 -14.28 2.89
CA LEU A 768 14.93 -15.11 2.99
C LEU A 768 14.64 -16.60 2.81
N VAL A 769 13.51 -17.08 3.36
CA VAL A 769 13.11 -18.49 3.24
C VAL A 769 11.87 -18.55 2.36
N THR A 770 12.07 -18.97 1.12
CA THR A 770 10.99 -19.22 0.16
C THR A 770 10.75 -20.70 0.00
N VAL A 771 9.49 -21.10 -0.16
CA VAL A 771 9.07 -22.49 -0.32
C VAL A 771 8.33 -22.69 -1.65
N ASN A 772 8.36 -23.92 -2.15
CA ASN A 772 7.58 -24.35 -3.31
C ASN A 772 6.59 -25.44 -2.89
N MET A 773 5.44 -25.51 -3.53
CA MET A 773 4.42 -26.51 -3.23
C MET A 773 4.93 -27.96 -3.29
N ASN A 774 5.97 -28.25 -4.09
CA ASN A 774 6.54 -29.57 -4.26
C ASN A 774 7.62 -29.91 -3.20
N GLU A 775 7.86 -29.02 -2.26
CA GLU A 775 8.80 -29.22 -1.15
C GLU A 775 8.06 -29.70 0.10
N SER A 776 8.83 -30.10 1.11
CA SER A 776 8.33 -30.54 2.41
C SER A 776 9.06 -29.81 3.53
N ALA A 777 8.41 -29.60 4.66
CA ALA A 777 9.12 -29.30 5.89
C ALA A 777 9.48 -30.61 6.60
N PHE A 778 10.65 -30.68 7.22
CA PHE A 778 11.02 -31.80 8.08
C PHE A 778 11.56 -31.33 9.42
N LEU A 779 11.39 -32.17 10.44
CA LEU A 779 11.98 -31.98 11.74
C LEU A 779 12.23 -33.33 12.40
N MET A 780 13.32 -33.43 13.14
CA MET A 780 13.62 -34.60 13.96
C MET A 780 13.01 -34.42 15.34
N VAL A 781 12.24 -35.40 15.81
CA VAL A 781 11.59 -35.35 17.12
C VAL A 781 11.83 -36.64 17.90
N TYR A 782 12.06 -36.49 19.20
CA TYR A 782 12.12 -37.58 20.15
C TYR A 782 11.03 -37.37 21.22
N VAL A 783 10.12 -38.29 21.34
CA VAL A 783 9.05 -38.27 22.35
C VAL A 783 9.57 -38.92 23.62
N ASP A 784 9.50 -38.20 24.75
CA ASP A 784 9.96 -38.72 26.03
C ASP A 784 9.04 -39.89 26.50
N PRO A 785 9.59 -41.09 26.69
CA PRO A 785 8.78 -42.26 27.11
C PRO A 785 8.22 -42.12 28.54
N LYS A 786 8.82 -41.29 29.40
CA LYS A 786 8.39 -41.06 30.80
C LYS A 786 7.30 -39.99 30.91
N ASN A 787 7.22 -39.06 29.95
CA ASN A 787 6.26 -37.96 29.95
C ASN A 787 5.88 -37.59 28.52
N PRO A 788 5.21 -38.48 27.77
CA PRO A 788 4.91 -38.21 26.37
C PRO A 788 3.89 -37.05 26.23
N PRO A 789 4.04 -36.19 25.21
CA PRO A 789 3.03 -35.18 24.89
C PRO A 789 1.75 -35.82 24.34
N THR A 790 0.65 -35.11 24.39
CA THR A 790 -0.61 -35.51 23.77
C THR A 790 -0.66 -35.22 22.28
N SER A 791 0.06 -34.18 21.83
CA SER A 791 0.22 -33.86 20.43
C SER A 791 1.50 -33.07 20.16
N LEU A 792 1.98 -33.18 18.93
CA LEU A 792 3.08 -32.41 18.38
C LEU A 792 2.57 -31.51 17.25
N TRP A 793 3.13 -30.33 17.13
CA TRP A 793 2.66 -29.31 16.21
C TRP A 793 3.80 -28.69 15.43
N LEU A 794 3.56 -28.41 14.15
CA LEU A 794 4.35 -27.52 13.32
C LEU A 794 3.45 -26.43 12.78
N ARG A 795 3.90 -25.18 12.79
CA ARG A 795 3.20 -24.00 12.31
C ARG A 795 4.10 -23.25 11.34
N ILE A 796 3.56 -22.91 10.18
CA ILE A 796 4.22 -22.09 9.18
C ILE A 796 3.28 -20.93 8.83
N GLN A 797 3.76 -19.69 8.93
CA GLN A 797 3.02 -18.52 8.53
C GLN A 797 3.48 -18.06 7.16
N GLN A 798 2.52 -17.95 6.22
CA GLN A 798 2.74 -17.41 4.88
C GLN A 798 1.77 -16.25 4.65
N GLY A 799 2.30 -15.03 4.59
CA GLY A 799 1.45 -13.83 4.63
C GLY A 799 0.67 -13.76 5.95
N ASP A 800 -0.63 -13.56 5.87
CA ASP A 800 -1.54 -13.53 7.03
C ASP A 800 -2.16 -14.92 7.33
N VAL A 801 -1.83 -15.95 6.55
CA VAL A 801 -2.39 -17.30 6.72
C VAL A 801 -1.48 -18.15 7.59
N ASP A 802 -2.07 -18.76 8.60
CA ASP A 802 -1.44 -19.75 9.47
C ASP A 802 -1.70 -21.17 8.94
N HIS A 803 -0.63 -21.89 8.63
CA HIS A 803 -0.67 -23.28 8.22
C HIS A 803 -0.14 -24.14 9.36
N GLN A 804 -0.99 -24.99 9.92
CA GLN A 804 -0.65 -25.84 11.05
C GLN A 804 -0.83 -27.32 10.72
N VAL A 805 0.09 -28.13 11.20
CA VAL A 805 -0.05 -29.58 11.17
C VAL A 805 0.09 -30.14 12.58
N VAL A 806 -0.74 -31.13 12.89
CA VAL A 806 -0.77 -31.80 14.18
C VAL A 806 -0.58 -33.31 14.03
N TRP A 807 0.34 -33.85 14.84
CA TRP A 807 0.47 -35.30 15.04
C TRP A 807 -0.08 -35.65 16.43
N THR A 808 -1.11 -36.50 16.46
CA THR A 808 -1.84 -36.80 17.71
C THR A 808 -2.63 -38.07 17.59
N SER A 809 -2.79 -38.78 18.70
CA SER A 809 -3.70 -39.93 18.83
C SER A 809 -5.12 -39.56 19.28
N VAL A 810 -5.35 -38.24 19.53
CA VAL A 810 -6.66 -37.71 20.00
C VAL A 810 -7.28 -36.87 18.89
N PRO A 811 -8.59 -36.98 18.64
CA PRO A 811 -9.26 -36.12 17.66
C PRO A 811 -9.10 -34.64 18.01
N VAL A 812 -8.68 -33.84 17.02
CA VAL A 812 -8.52 -32.38 17.16
C VAL A 812 -9.64 -31.70 16.37
N THR A 813 -10.32 -30.79 17.03
CA THR A 813 -11.37 -30.00 16.39
C THR A 813 -10.71 -28.87 15.57
N LYS A 814 -11.06 -28.79 14.28
CA LYS A 814 -10.59 -27.69 13.42
C LYS A 814 -11.19 -26.37 13.88
N PRO A 815 -10.39 -25.34 14.16
CA PRO A 815 -10.89 -24.01 14.45
C PRO A 815 -11.70 -23.41 13.29
N ALA A 816 -12.65 -22.53 13.61
CA ALA A 816 -13.48 -21.87 12.61
C ALA A 816 -12.81 -20.67 11.91
N ASP A 817 -11.53 -20.42 12.17
CA ASP A 817 -10.78 -19.31 11.59
C ASP A 817 -10.49 -19.54 10.11
N PRO A 818 -10.93 -18.67 9.19
CA PRO A 818 -10.67 -18.77 7.76
C PRO A 818 -9.18 -18.56 7.40
N LEU A 819 -8.41 -17.87 8.26
CA LEU A 819 -6.97 -17.64 8.07
C LEU A 819 -6.12 -18.78 8.67
N LEU A 820 -6.75 -19.79 9.28
CA LEU A 820 -6.07 -20.94 9.84
C LEU A 820 -6.35 -22.19 9.01
N ILE A 821 -5.31 -22.69 8.38
CA ILE A 821 -5.31 -23.99 7.69
C ILE A 821 -4.70 -25.02 8.63
N MET A 822 -5.52 -25.93 9.15
CA MET A 822 -5.05 -27.00 10.02
C MET A 822 -5.22 -28.36 9.34
N VAL A 823 -4.16 -29.16 9.35
CA VAL A 823 -4.14 -30.50 8.75
C VAL A 823 -3.66 -31.55 9.75
N TYR A 824 -4.17 -32.75 9.60
CA TYR A 824 -3.72 -33.91 10.36
C TYR A 824 -2.44 -34.48 9.74
N GLY A 825 -1.34 -34.47 10.50
CA GLY A 825 -0.03 -34.98 10.08
C GLY A 825 0.07 -36.50 10.17
N GLY A 826 -0.60 -37.09 11.14
CA GLY A 826 -0.56 -38.49 11.46
C GLY A 826 -0.67 -38.75 12.96
N GLU A 827 -0.47 -39.99 13.36
CA GLU A 827 -0.41 -40.37 14.78
C GLU A 827 0.85 -39.81 15.46
N LEU A 828 0.81 -39.74 16.79
CA LEU A 828 1.96 -39.38 17.58
C LEU A 828 3.09 -40.40 17.36
N PRO A 829 4.34 -39.97 17.08
CA PRO A 829 5.46 -40.87 16.92
C PRO A 829 5.70 -41.76 18.15
N PRO A 830 6.23 -42.97 17.96
CA PRO A 830 6.55 -43.84 19.09
C PRO A 830 7.59 -43.17 20.02
N ALA A 831 7.38 -43.30 21.33
CA ALA A 831 8.28 -42.74 22.32
C ALA A 831 9.59 -43.53 22.44
N GLY A 832 10.67 -42.87 22.82
CA GLY A 832 11.96 -43.47 23.10
C GLY A 832 12.90 -43.61 21.90
N GLY A 833 12.55 -43.04 20.75
CA GLY A 833 13.39 -43.01 19.55
C GLY A 833 13.24 -41.72 18.76
N TRP A 834 14.26 -41.38 17.98
CA TRP A 834 14.18 -40.25 17.04
C TRP A 834 13.38 -40.63 15.82
N VAL A 835 12.45 -39.75 15.45
CA VAL A 835 11.60 -39.93 14.25
C VAL A 835 11.69 -38.66 13.42
N LYS A 836 11.88 -38.82 12.10
CA LYS A 836 11.76 -37.71 11.15
C LYS A 836 10.27 -37.51 10.85
N LEU A 837 9.74 -36.36 11.23
CA LEU A 837 8.44 -35.90 10.77
C LEU A 837 8.65 -35.10 9.51
N GLU A 838 7.95 -35.47 8.45
CA GLU A 838 8.00 -34.76 7.17
C GLU A 838 6.58 -34.49 6.68
N ILE A 839 6.33 -33.25 6.23
CA ILE A 839 5.02 -32.81 5.75
C ILE A 839 5.15 -32.08 4.42
N PRO A 840 4.55 -32.61 3.34
CA PRO A 840 4.52 -31.92 2.06
C PRO A 840 3.74 -30.61 2.12
N PHE A 841 4.26 -29.58 1.49
CA PHE A 841 3.61 -28.25 1.46
C PHE A 841 2.27 -28.25 0.72
N THR A 842 2.08 -29.16 -0.24
CA THR A 842 0.77 -29.39 -0.86
C THR A 842 -0.29 -29.79 0.17
N LYS A 843 0.08 -30.64 1.14
CA LYS A 843 -0.83 -31.04 2.23
C LYS A 843 -1.13 -29.87 3.17
N LEU A 844 -0.15 -29.04 3.44
CA LEU A 844 -0.30 -27.79 4.21
C LEU A 844 -0.99 -26.68 3.42
N GLN A 845 -1.25 -26.84 2.14
CA GLN A 845 -1.79 -25.83 1.23
C GLN A 845 -0.93 -24.55 1.16
N LEU A 846 0.38 -24.69 1.39
CA LEU A 846 1.33 -23.61 1.19
C LEU A 846 1.46 -23.32 -0.30
N LEU A 847 1.57 -22.04 -0.61
CA LEU A 847 1.79 -21.58 -1.98
C LEU A 847 3.29 -21.31 -2.21
N ASN A 848 3.70 -21.26 -3.48
CA ASN A 848 5.05 -20.84 -3.81
C ASN A 848 5.27 -19.41 -3.30
N GLY A 849 6.34 -19.17 -2.54
CA GLY A 849 6.67 -17.86 -2.02
C GLY A 849 7.35 -17.89 -0.65
N PRO A 850 7.59 -16.72 -0.10
CA PRO A 850 8.24 -16.60 1.20
C PRO A 850 7.35 -17.10 2.33
N ILE A 851 7.98 -17.64 3.36
CA ILE A 851 7.37 -17.89 4.65
C ILE A 851 7.93 -16.91 5.68
N ARG A 852 7.06 -16.43 6.56
CA ARG A 852 7.41 -15.44 7.57
C ARG A 852 7.93 -16.07 8.85
N THR A 853 7.20 -17.06 9.37
CA THR A 853 7.58 -17.74 10.60
C THR A 853 7.50 -19.25 10.43
N LEU A 854 8.33 -19.94 11.20
CA LEU A 854 8.22 -21.37 11.37
C LEU A 854 8.33 -21.67 12.86
N SER A 855 7.36 -22.42 13.39
CA SER A 855 7.26 -22.74 14.80
C SER A 855 6.90 -24.18 14.99
N PHE A 856 7.40 -24.79 16.06
CA PHE A 856 7.08 -26.15 16.47
C PHE A 856 6.74 -26.16 17.96
N GLY A 857 6.01 -27.16 18.40
CA GLY A 857 5.59 -27.22 19.79
C GLY A 857 4.91 -28.51 20.18
N SER A 858 4.63 -28.64 21.45
CA SER A 858 3.93 -29.79 22.02
C SER A 858 2.77 -29.37 22.91
N LEU A 859 1.74 -30.16 22.96
CA LEU A 859 0.64 -30.04 23.90
C LEU A 859 0.82 -31.08 25.00
N GLY A 860 1.07 -30.64 26.23
CA GLY A 860 1.42 -31.50 27.35
C GLY A 860 2.76 -32.19 27.15
N GLY A 861 3.29 -32.82 28.17
CA GLY A 861 4.45 -33.69 28.13
C GLY A 861 5.79 -33.06 27.73
N THR A 862 6.72 -33.93 27.36
CA THR A 862 8.09 -33.55 26.97
C THR A 862 8.42 -34.14 25.60
N ALA A 863 8.95 -33.29 24.72
CA ALA A 863 9.54 -33.69 23.44
C ALA A 863 10.90 -33.00 23.27
N TYR A 864 11.77 -33.65 22.50
CA TYR A 864 13.06 -33.08 22.11
C TYR A 864 13.06 -32.94 20.59
N TRP A 865 13.61 -31.84 20.13
CA TRP A 865 13.60 -31.42 18.74
C TRP A 865 15.03 -31.19 18.29
N ASP A 866 15.30 -31.59 17.07
CA ASP A 866 16.61 -31.49 16.47
C ASP A 866 16.47 -31.35 14.97
N LYS A 867 17.41 -30.74 14.30
CA LYS A 867 17.55 -30.66 12.86
C LYS A 867 16.24 -30.36 12.12
N LEU A 868 15.88 -29.09 12.05
CA LEU A 868 14.70 -28.63 11.34
C LEU A 868 15.07 -28.01 10.01
N GLY A 869 14.33 -28.33 8.97
CA GLY A 869 14.64 -27.83 7.63
C GLY A 869 13.56 -28.10 6.59
N LEU A 870 13.97 -27.91 5.35
CA LEU A 870 13.15 -28.14 4.17
C LEU A 870 13.75 -29.28 3.34
N VAL A 871 12.89 -30.18 2.89
CA VAL A 871 13.24 -31.17 1.85
C VAL A 871 12.89 -30.54 0.53
N ARG A 872 13.89 -30.22 -0.24
CA ARG A 872 13.71 -29.69 -1.59
C ARG A 872 13.64 -30.82 -2.57
N SER A 873 12.56 -30.90 -3.34
CA SER A 873 12.49 -31.85 -4.44
C SER A 873 13.53 -31.48 -5.48
N GLY A 874 14.35 -32.46 -5.85
CA GLY A 874 15.26 -32.29 -6.97
C GLY A 874 14.47 -31.91 -8.21
N ARG A 875 14.72 -30.71 -8.72
CA ARG A 875 14.11 -30.25 -9.96
C ARG A 875 14.69 -31.01 -11.16
N SER A 876 13.92 -31.13 -12.20
CA SER A 876 14.43 -31.65 -13.47
C SER A 876 15.70 -30.89 -13.87
N PRO A 877 16.78 -31.57 -14.31
CA PRO A 877 17.99 -30.91 -14.83
C PRO A 877 17.70 -29.98 -16.01
N ARG A 878 16.51 -30.09 -16.62
CA ARG A 878 16.02 -29.19 -17.68
C ARG A 878 15.63 -27.79 -17.18
N VAL A 879 15.37 -27.65 -15.89
CA VAL A 879 14.93 -26.35 -15.32
C VAL A 879 16.02 -25.30 -15.36
N GLN A 880 17.29 -25.70 -15.12
CA GLN A 880 18.38 -24.74 -15.11
C GLN A 880 18.55 -24.03 -16.46
N PRO A 881 18.70 -24.71 -17.60
CA PRO A 881 18.86 -24.03 -18.89
C PRO A 881 17.61 -23.25 -19.32
N LEU A 882 16.41 -23.66 -18.93
CA LEU A 882 15.20 -22.88 -19.14
C LEU A 882 15.23 -21.59 -18.29
N GLY A 883 15.71 -21.69 -17.05
CA GLY A 883 15.90 -20.57 -16.16
C GLY A 883 16.94 -19.58 -16.64
N ASP A 884 18.02 -20.04 -17.25
CA ASP A 884 19.08 -19.19 -17.84
C ASP A 884 18.53 -18.34 -18.99
N ILE A 885 17.66 -18.92 -19.84
CA ILE A 885 16.96 -18.13 -20.88
C ILE A 885 16.00 -17.13 -20.23
N LEU A 886 15.20 -17.56 -19.28
CA LEU A 886 14.25 -16.67 -18.60
C LEU A 886 14.98 -15.51 -17.89
N TRP A 887 16.08 -15.79 -17.20
CA TRP A 887 16.93 -14.80 -16.57
C TRP A 887 17.46 -13.78 -17.58
N ALA A 888 17.96 -14.23 -18.73
CA ALA A 888 18.45 -13.35 -19.78
C ALA A 888 17.35 -12.43 -20.36
N LEU A 889 16.11 -12.94 -20.49
CA LEU A 889 14.97 -12.16 -20.93
C LEU A 889 14.56 -11.11 -19.88
N GLU A 890 14.48 -11.48 -18.62
CA GLU A 890 13.99 -10.62 -17.54
C GLU A 890 15.02 -9.58 -17.07
N THR A 891 16.32 -9.87 -17.21
CA THR A 891 17.38 -8.89 -16.96
C THR A 891 17.60 -7.95 -18.15
N GLY A 892 17.04 -8.29 -19.30
CA GLY A 892 17.14 -7.49 -20.52
C GLY A 892 16.36 -6.16 -20.47
N PRO A 893 16.80 -5.13 -21.21
CA PRO A 893 16.11 -3.83 -21.20
C PRO A 893 14.67 -3.89 -21.72
N GLU A 894 14.34 -4.89 -22.54
CA GLU A 894 12.98 -5.05 -23.07
C GLU A 894 11.98 -5.42 -21.98
N PHE A 895 12.42 -6.18 -20.97
CA PHE A 895 11.57 -6.50 -19.81
C PHE A 895 11.46 -5.34 -18.84
N GLN A 896 12.55 -4.63 -18.59
CA GLN A 896 12.65 -3.64 -17.52
C GLN A 896 12.03 -2.28 -17.84
N PHE A 897 11.76 -2.01 -19.12
CA PHE A 897 11.25 -0.73 -19.56
C PHE A 897 9.90 -0.84 -20.28
N ILE A 898 9.08 0.19 -20.13
CA ILE A 898 7.87 0.44 -20.92
C ILE A 898 8.30 1.23 -22.15
N ARG A 899 8.11 0.64 -23.33
CA ARG A 899 8.47 1.23 -24.62
C ARG A 899 7.26 1.75 -25.36
#